data_36a678244ac2d81cf2addd5de4866d87
#
_entry.id   36a678244ac2d81cf2addd5de4866d87
#
_cell.length_a   1.000
_cell.length_b   1.000
_cell.length_c   1.000
_cell.angle_alpha   90.00
_cell.angle_beta   90.00
_cell.angle_gamma   90.00
#
_symmetry.space_group_name_H-M   'P 1'
#
loop_
_entity.id
_entity.type
_entity.pdbx_description
1 polymer ?
#
loop_
_entity_poly.entity_id
_entity_poly.type
_entity_poly.pdbx_seq_one_letter_code
_entity_poly.pdbx_strand_id
1 'polypeptide(L)'
;YSVKDGWANDPNGLVFYKGRYHLFYQFYDDTKWGPMHWAHATSRDLLHWDEEPIAFYPDATGHMFSGSVVVDSTNSSGLFKSPEGGLVAIITSNGNGQRIEIAYSEDEGRTWQKYDKVVADWSQDPLQNQDFRDPKVFRWDNQWFMVLAGGPLRIYSSQDLKNWQVETTYKDLHTECPDLYPIVANDGALKWVLSRGGRSYKVGDFKPVDGKWAFVADDVYQDHDEIMNFGKDSYAAMTYYVHDFGTADHPNIPQLTEINWMNTWEDYCNLVADTVGQKFNGTFNLNLDLGLVKSGDRYLLTQTPVKAYESLRDTENAQYFENVTVASDNELLKDFKGDTYEVVSHFVPGKDTTAVGFNLRVGDGQATKVVYDLTKETLSIDRSQSGTILSDAFAKVNSQQVTRNEDGSIDLHLYVDRASVEVFAKGNTVAGANQIFPSPRAVGASVLVEGGPAKANIAIYPIKSTWTDKKEVTKAVAMNTTVAGHLALEVGQSKDLQVYLAPASEEQDVTWTVSDPSLVSYTEHDNKLSLKALHKGHLTVTATSVENPSLTKTFNIDITLNNFATNLKGLKAVTGDWYIDDDTLYDSNVSANDFFMAYESNGFKQFDYDIDVKYQHGLVNLFVAAEREEPGRAYSVQFADNDTVR
;
A
#
# COMPACT_ATOMS: atom_id res chain seq x y z
N TYR A 1 7.87 8.75 5.93
CA TYR A 1 7.03 9.96 5.84
C TYR A 1 5.63 9.61 5.35
N SER A 2 4.61 10.22 5.91
CA SER A 2 3.22 10.14 5.44
C SER A 2 2.61 11.53 5.47
N VAL A 3 1.65 11.77 4.57
CA VAL A 3 0.89 13.03 4.57
C VAL A 3 -0.05 13.08 5.78
N LYS A 4 -0.45 14.27 6.20
CA LYS A 4 -1.40 14.44 7.31
C LYS A 4 -2.82 14.11 6.89
N ASP A 5 -3.20 14.55 5.71
CA ASP A 5 -4.52 14.43 5.12
C ASP A 5 -4.39 14.21 3.61
N GLY A 6 -5.36 13.58 2.97
CA GLY A 6 -5.46 13.47 1.52
C GLY A 6 -4.74 12.25 0.94
N TRP A 7 -4.45 12.32 -0.34
CA TRP A 7 -3.79 11.27 -1.14
C TRP A 7 -2.32 11.61 -1.39
N ALA A 8 -1.43 10.62 -1.31
CA ALA A 8 -0.09 10.71 -1.85
C ALA A 8 0.30 9.42 -2.58
N ASN A 9 1.00 9.57 -3.70
CA ASN A 9 1.61 8.45 -4.41
C ASN A 9 3.08 8.75 -4.78
N ASP A 10 3.47 8.77 -6.04
CA ASP A 10 4.86 8.83 -6.48
C ASP A 10 5.67 9.91 -5.78
N PRO A 11 6.86 9.60 -5.24
CA PRO A 11 7.83 10.62 -4.89
C PRO A 11 8.31 11.32 -6.16
N ASN A 12 8.41 12.65 -6.10
CA ASN A 12 8.79 13.51 -7.22
C ASN A 12 9.93 14.43 -6.81
N GLY A 13 10.65 14.93 -7.78
CA GLY A 13 11.54 16.07 -7.60
C GLY A 13 12.57 15.92 -6.51
N LEU A 14 13.01 14.70 -6.24
CA LEU A 14 13.95 14.41 -5.16
C LEU A 14 15.28 15.10 -5.42
N VAL A 15 15.67 16.02 -4.55
CA VAL A 15 16.90 16.79 -4.69
C VAL A 15 17.50 17.14 -3.33
N PHE A 16 18.82 17.06 -3.21
CA PHE A 16 19.56 17.62 -2.09
C PHE A 16 20.14 18.98 -2.49
N TYR A 17 19.70 20.04 -1.79
CA TYR A 17 20.11 21.39 -2.12
C TYR A 17 20.33 22.24 -0.86
N LYS A 18 21.50 22.88 -0.78
CA LYS A 18 21.87 23.76 0.36
C LYS A 18 21.61 23.15 1.74
N GLY A 19 21.98 21.87 1.90
CA GLY A 19 21.89 21.16 3.18
C GLY A 19 20.49 20.64 3.53
N ARG A 20 19.56 20.64 2.57
CA ARG A 20 18.23 20.06 2.74
C ARG A 20 17.92 19.05 1.65
N TYR A 21 17.30 17.95 2.02
CA TYR A 21 16.60 17.03 1.13
C TYR A 21 15.22 17.58 0.86
N HIS A 22 14.83 17.61 -0.40
CA HIS A 22 13.49 18.00 -0.84
C HIS A 22 12.78 16.76 -1.36
N LEU A 23 11.61 16.48 -0.81
CA LEU A 23 10.68 15.46 -1.25
C LEU A 23 9.44 16.16 -1.78
N PHE A 24 9.30 16.22 -3.09
CA PHE A 24 8.02 16.51 -3.71
C PHE A 24 7.29 15.19 -3.92
N TYR A 25 5.97 15.24 -4.04
CA TYR A 25 5.18 14.03 -4.25
C TYR A 25 3.83 14.35 -4.88
N GLN A 26 3.29 13.35 -5.57
CA GLN A 26 1.93 13.40 -6.08
C GLN A 26 0.97 13.53 -4.91
N PHE A 27 0.10 14.52 -4.96
CA PHE A 27 -0.79 14.87 -3.86
C PHE A 27 -2.18 15.30 -4.35
N TYR A 28 -3.20 15.01 -3.55
CA TYR A 28 -4.54 15.55 -3.65
C TYR A 28 -5.18 15.63 -2.26
N ASP A 29 -6.04 16.62 -2.02
CA ASP A 29 -6.66 16.88 -0.68
C ASP A 29 -7.75 15.87 -0.31
N ASP A 30 -8.26 15.05 -1.22
CA ASP A 30 -9.13 13.92 -0.90
C ASP A 30 -8.29 12.65 -0.72
N THR A 31 -8.81 11.64 -0.03
CA THR A 31 -8.20 10.32 0.14
C THR A 31 -8.24 9.46 -1.12
N LYS A 32 -8.81 9.94 -2.20
CA LYS A 32 -8.87 9.33 -3.53
C LYS A 32 -7.91 10.04 -4.49
N TRP A 33 -7.49 9.33 -5.53
CA TRP A 33 -6.57 9.85 -6.53
C TRP A 33 -7.18 10.99 -7.37
N GLY A 34 -6.46 12.08 -7.50
CA GLY A 34 -6.63 13.17 -8.45
C GLY A 34 -7.79 14.16 -8.25
N PRO A 35 -7.64 15.38 -8.83
CA PRO A 35 -6.56 15.87 -9.72
C PRO A 35 -5.24 16.10 -9.02
N MET A 36 -4.13 15.67 -9.65
CA MET A 36 -2.81 15.65 -9.01
C MET A 36 -2.13 17.01 -8.94
N HIS A 37 -1.55 17.27 -7.77
CA HIS A 37 -0.67 18.39 -7.42
C HIS A 37 0.73 17.85 -7.10
N TRP A 38 1.71 18.74 -7.00
CA TRP A 38 2.96 18.44 -6.30
C TRP A 38 2.94 19.09 -4.93
N ALA A 39 2.83 18.29 -3.88
CA ALA A 39 3.13 18.76 -2.54
C ALA A 39 4.64 18.70 -2.28
N HIS A 40 5.09 19.30 -1.18
CA HIS A 40 6.49 19.48 -0.90
C HIS A 40 6.78 19.32 0.60
N ALA A 41 7.83 18.60 0.93
CA ALA A 41 8.39 18.50 2.27
C ALA A 41 9.92 18.59 2.20
N THR A 42 10.54 19.12 3.27
CA THR A 42 12.00 19.23 3.37
C THR A 42 12.52 18.58 4.63
N SER A 43 13.75 18.06 4.58
CA SER A 43 14.44 17.47 5.73
C SER A 43 15.93 17.77 5.70
N ARG A 44 16.55 17.88 6.88
CA ARG A 44 18.01 17.97 7.00
C ARG A 44 18.69 16.63 7.22
N ASP A 45 17.93 15.62 7.62
CA ASP A 45 18.45 14.33 8.11
C ASP A 45 17.68 13.11 7.60
N LEU A 46 16.67 13.30 6.71
CA LEU A 46 15.78 12.26 6.20
C LEU A 46 14.84 11.64 7.26
N LEU A 47 14.87 12.13 8.50
CA LEU A 47 14.03 11.67 9.61
C LEU A 47 12.93 12.67 9.97
N HIS A 48 13.33 13.94 10.12
CA HIS A 48 12.47 15.03 10.54
C HIS A 48 12.11 15.87 9.32
N TRP A 49 10.81 15.92 9.01
CA TRP A 49 10.30 16.56 7.80
C TRP A 49 9.43 17.77 8.16
N ASP A 50 9.74 18.88 7.50
CA ASP A 50 8.94 20.09 7.51
C ASP A 50 8.06 20.12 6.25
N GLU A 51 6.75 20.29 6.41
CA GLU A 51 5.85 20.51 5.28
C GLU A 51 6.03 21.94 4.73
N GLU A 52 6.18 22.02 3.43
CA GLU A 52 6.27 23.28 2.69
C GLU A 52 4.95 23.54 1.94
N PRO A 53 4.72 24.76 1.41
CA PRO A 53 3.56 25.01 0.55
C PRO A 53 3.52 24.09 -0.67
N ILE A 54 2.32 23.80 -1.16
CA ILE A 54 2.12 23.09 -2.43
C ILE A 54 2.91 23.78 -3.53
N ALA A 55 3.79 23.04 -4.20
CA ALA A 55 4.67 23.59 -5.24
C ALA A 55 3.92 23.83 -6.55
N PHE A 56 3.08 22.89 -6.96
CA PHE A 56 2.35 22.98 -8.23
C PHE A 56 0.91 22.51 -8.09
N TYR A 57 0.00 23.33 -8.62
CA TYR A 57 -1.42 23.01 -8.76
C TYR A 57 -1.75 22.63 -10.20
N PRO A 58 -2.80 21.83 -10.45
CA PRO A 58 -3.36 21.69 -11.79
C PRO A 58 -3.66 23.05 -12.43
N ASP A 59 -3.39 23.17 -13.72
CA ASP A 59 -3.65 24.39 -14.48
C ASP A 59 -4.24 24.10 -15.86
N ALA A 60 -4.18 25.06 -16.78
CA ALA A 60 -4.70 24.93 -18.14
C ALA A 60 -4.01 23.82 -18.95
N THR A 61 -2.82 23.38 -18.56
CA THR A 61 -2.06 22.30 -19.22
C THR A 61 -2.42 20.92 -18.68
N GLY A 62 -3.13 20.85 -17.56
CA GLY A 62 -3.66 19.62 -16.96
C GLY A 62 -3.21 19.36 -15.53
N HIS A 63 -3.27 18.10 -15.13
CA HIS A 63 -2.77 17.65 -13.83
C HIS A 63 -1.24 17.64 -13.80
N MET A 64 -0.66 17.87 -12.63
CA MET A 64 0.78 17.82 -12.42
C MET A 64 1.20 16.39 -12.10
N PHE A 65 1.55 15.63 -13.12
CA PHE A 65 2.05 14.26 -12.98
C PHE A 65 3.51 14.22 -12.61
N SER A 66 4.06 13.01 -12.43
CA SER A 66 5.39 12.80 -11.87
C SER A 66 6.52 13.42 -12.69
N GLY A 67 7.62 13.68 -12.03
CA GLY A 67 8.81 14.27 -12.60
C GLY A 67 9.95 14.42 -11.59
N SER A 68 10.98 15.16 -11.95
CA SER A 68 12.20 15.32 -11.16
C SER A 68 12.58 16.79 -10.96
N VAL A 69 13.47 17.04 -10.01
CA VAL A 69 14.11 18.36 -9.79
C VAL A 69 15.62 18.19 -9.83
N VAL A 70 16.30 19.10 -10.49
CA VAL A 70 17.77 19.17 -10.56
C VAL A 70 18.28 20.53 -10.09
N VAL A 71 19.56 20.58 -9.78
CA VAL A 71 20.28 21.83 -9.52
C VAL A 71 21.01 22.25 -10.78
N ASP A 72 20.57 23.32 -11.42
CA ASP A 72 21.29 23.95 -12.54
C ASP A 72 22.33 24.94 -11.98
N SER A 73 23.41 24.39 -11.43
CA SER A 73 24.45 25.13 -10.72
C SER A 73 25.30 26.05 -11.60
N THR A 74 25.18 25.92 -12.91
CA THR A 74 25.91 26.74 -13.89
C THR A 74 25.01 27.67 -14.67
N ASN A 75 23.72 27.73 -14.31
CA ASN A 75 22.68 28.46 -15.03
C ASN A 75 22.70 28.14 -16.55
N SER A 76 22.90 26.86 -16.88
CA SER A 76 22.92 26.38 -18.28
C SER A 76 21.61 26.66 -19.00
N SER A 77 20.51 26.69 -18.26
CA SER A 77 19.17 27.02 -18.76
C SER A 77 19.00 28.50 -19.08
N GLY A 78 19.80 29.38 -18.46
CA GLY A 78 19.63 30.84 -18.55
C GLY A 78 18.33 31.34 -17.93
N LEU A 79 17.74 30.59 -17.01
CA LEU A 79 16.48 30.95 -16.35
C LEU A 79 16.71 31.84 -15.12
N PHE A 80 17.90 31.79 -14.54
CA PHE A 80 18.21 32.45 -13.28
C PHE A 80 18.92 33.79 -13.49
N LYS A 81 18.67 34.73 -12.59
CA LYS A 81 19.40 36.00 -12.54
C LYS A 81 20.82 35.80 -12.00
N SER A 82 20.99 34.85 -11.06
CA SER A 82 22.30 34.52 -10.50
C SER A 82 23.05 33.56 -11.43
N PRO A 83 24.37 33.74 -11.61
CA PRO A 83 25.19 32.76 -12.31
C PRO A 83 25.32 31.43 -11.55
N GLU A 84 25.00 31.41 -10.26
CA GLU A 84 25.01 30.19 -9.43
C GLU A 84 23.76 29.31 -9.69
N GLY A 85 22.82 29.78 -10.53
CA GLY A 85 21.63 29.03 -10.91
C GLY A 85 20.65 28.80 -9.74
N GLY A 86 20.01 27.65 -9.75
CA GLY A 86 19.01 27.27 -8.75
C GLY A 86 18.34 25.94 -9.09
N LEU A 87 17.15 25.72 -8.55
CA LEU A 87 16.39 24.51 -8.78
C LEU A 87 15.55 24.60 -10.06
N VAL A 88 15.58 23.54 -10.87
CA VAL A 88 14.71 23.38 -12.04
C VAL A 88 13.88 22.10 -11.84
N ALA A 89 12.56 22.26 -11.85
CA ALA A 89 11.61 21.15 -11.84
C ALA A 89 11.25 20.78 -13.28
N ILE A 90 11.25 19.49 -13.56
CA ILE A 90 10.87 18.91 -14.85
C ILE A 90 9.61 18.08 -14.58
N ILE A 91 8.47 18.52 -15.11
CA ILE A 91 7.13 18.10 -14.69
C ILE A 91 6.38 17.51 -15.88
N THR A 92 5.68 16.42 -15.69
CA THR A 92 4.68 15.96 -16.64
C THR A 92 3.37 16.71 -16.43
N SER A 93 2.85 17.41 -17.43
CA SER A 93 1.48 17.89 -17.46
C SER A 93 0.57 16.92 -18.22
N ASN A 94 -0.55 16.52 -17.59
CA ASN A 94 -1.50 15.57 -18.14
C ASN A 94 -2.85 16.24 -18.42
N GLY A 95 -3.00 16.74 -19.62
CA GLY A 95 -4.23 17.37 -20.12
C GLY A 95 -4.69 16.73 -21.44
N ASN A 96 -4.42 17.36 -22.55
CA ASN A 96 -4.67 16.80 -23.88
C ASN A 96 -3.41 16.04 -24.38
N GLY A 97 -3.19 14.83 -23.84
CA GLY A 97 -1.94 14.08 -23.93
C GLY A 97 -0.90 14.57 -22.92
N GLN A 98 0.18 13.82 -22.74
CA GLN A 98 1.21 14.11 -21.74
C GLN A 98 2.37 14.91 -22.36
N ARG A 99 2.83 15.91 -21.64
CA ARG A 99 3.88 16.84 -22.06
C ARG A 99 4.81 17.15 -20.92
N ILE A 100 6.04 17.53 -21.25
CA ILE A 100 7.04 17.92 -20.26
C ILE A 100 7.16 19.43 -20.24
N GLU A 101 6.96 20.00 -19.07
CA GLU A 101 7.14 21.40 -18.74
C GLU A 101 8.25 21.58 -17.72
N ILE A 102 8.77 22.77 -17.59
CA ILE A 102 9.74 23.10 -16.54
C ILE A 102 9.29 24.32 -15.74
N ALA A 103 9.68 24.33 -14.47
CA ALA A 103 9.59 25.46 -13.59
C ALA A 103 10.92 25.63 -12.85
N TYR A 104 11.21 26.85 -12.38
CA TYR A 104 12.45 27.13 -11.67
C TYR A 104 12.20 27.91 -10.39
N SER A 105 13.10 27.76 -9.44
CA SER A 105 13.07 28.41 -8.13
C SER A 105 14.41 29.06 -7.82
N GLU A 106 14.38 30.35 -7.42
CA GLU A 106 15.53 31.11 -6.95
C GLU A 106 15.62 31.17 -5.41
N ASP A 107 14.65 30.61 -4.68
CA ASP A 107 14.49 30.70 -3.24
C ASP A 107 14.42 29.33 -2.54
N GLU A 108 15.21 28.37 -3.01
CA GLU A 108 15.34 27.03 -2.43
C GLU A 108 14.04 26.21 -2.48
N GLY A 109 13.24 26.38 -3.53
CA GLY A 109 12.01 25.61 -3.75
C GLY A 109 10.78 26.12 -2.99
N ARG A 110 10.83 27.30 -2.36
CA ARG A 110 9.69 27.91 -1.67
C ARG A 110 8.66 28.46 -2.64
N THR A 111 9.15 29.11 -3.71
CA THR A 111 8.30 29.58 -4.80
C THR A 111 8.85 29.15 -6.15
N TRP A 112 7.95 28.97 -7.10
CA TRP A 112 8.25 28.45 -8.42
C TRP A 112 7.71 29.34 -9.51
N GLN A 113 8.49 29.52 -10.57
CA GLN A 113 8.08 30.20 -11.77
C GLN A 113 8.08 29.23 -12.94
N LYS A 114 6.91 29.01 -13.58
CA LYS A 114 6.82 28.16 -14.77
C LYS A 114 7.49 28.84 -15.96
N TYR A 115 8.21 28.07 -16.74
CA TYR A 115 8.65 28.45 -18.07
C TYR A 115 7.45 28.39 -19.02
N ASP A 116 7.33 29.38 -19.91
CA ASP A 116 6.13 29.60 -20.72
C ASP A 116 5.96 28.66 -21.92
N LYS A 117 6.85 27.66 -22.05
CA LYS A 117 6.85 26.71 -23.18
C LYS A 117 6.96 25.28 -22.70
N VAL A 118 6.27 24.40 -23.39
CA VAL A 118 6.48 22.96 -23.34
C VAL A 118 7.88 22.66 -23.88
N VAL A 119 8.65 21.82 -23.17
CA VAL A 119 10.03 21.48 -23.55
C VAL A 119 10.13 20.13 -24.27
N ALA A 120 9.16 19.24 -24.08
CA ALA A 120 9.01 18.02 -24.86
C ALA A 120 7.52 17.63 -24.93
N ASP A 121 7.08 17.14 -26.09
CA ASP A 121 5.68 16.82 -26.37
C ASP A 121 5.56 15.45 -27.02
N TRP A 122 4.63 14.64 -26.56
CA TRP A 122 4.37 13.29 -27.08
C TRP A 122 4.13 13.27 -28.60
N SER A 123 3.51 14.32 -29.14
CA SER A 123 3.19 14.40 -30.59
C SER A 123 4.44 14.61 -31.45
N GLN A 124 5.54 15.09 -30.87
CA GLN A 124 6.84 15.28 -31.52
C GLN A 124 7.79 14.09 -31.24
N ASP A 125 7.43 13.20 -30.33
CA ASP A 125 8.18 11.99 -30.04
C ASP A 125 8.12 11.02 -31.24
N PRO A 126 9.22 10.31 -31.57
CA PRO A 126 9.23 9.37 -32.71
C PRO A 126 8.16 8.28 -32.64
N LEU A 127 7.73 7.90 -31.42
CA LEU A 127 6.71 6.88 -31.20
C LEU A 127 5.29 7.44 -31.20
N GLN A 128 5.12 8.76 -31.09
CA GLN A 128 3.82 9.45 -31.03
C GLN A 128 2.83 8.80 -30.06
N ASN A 129 3.33 8.34 -28.91
CA ASN A 129 2.55 7.70 -27.87
C ASN A 129 2.19 8.74 -26.80
N GLN A 130 0.87 8.88 -26.49
CA GLN A 130 0.36 9.85 -25.49
C GLN A 130 0.81 9.53 -24.06
N ASP A 131 1.22 8.30 -23.78
CA ASP A 131 1.89 7.90 -22.53
C ASP A 131 3.35 8.36 -22.60
N PHE A 132 3.60 9.56 -22.07
CA PHE A 132 4.84 10.32 -22.19
C PHE A 132 5.10 11.08 -20.90
N ARG A 133 5.58 10.37 -19.86
CA ARG A 133 5.63 10.88 -18.49
C ARG A 133 6.81 10.40 -17.67
N ASP A 134 6.88 10.91 -16.44
CA ASP A 134 7.79 10.55 -15.37
C ASP A 134 9.26 10.82 -15.73
N PRO A 135 9.61 12.06 -16.14
CA PRO A 135 10.97 12.39 -16.53
C PRO A 135 11.91 12.35 -15.32
N LYS A 136 12.95 11.52 -15.42
CA LYS A 136 14.11 11.58 -14.54
C LYS A 136 15.25 12.28 -15.26
N VAL A 137 15.72 13.39 -14.71
CA VAL A 137 16.78 14.21 -15.29
C VAL A 137 18.04 14.14 -14.44
N PHE A 138 19.17 14.00 -15.12
CA PHE A 138 20.50 14.03 -14.52
C PHE A 138 21.52 14.67 -15.48
N ARG A 139 22.69 15.07 -14.95
CA ARG A 139 23.76 15.62 -15.76
C ARG A 139 24.97 14.68 -15.78
N TRP A 140 25.43 14.35 -16.99
CA TRP A 140 26.55 13.49 -17.26
C TRP A 140 27.28 13.96 -18.50
N ASP A 141 28.60 13.85 -18.53
CA ASP A 141 29.42 14.20 -19.68
C ASP A 141 29.16 15.61 -20.23
N ASN A 142 28.99 16.57 -19.30
CA ASN A 142 28.70 17.99 -19.55
C ASN A 142 27.37 18.30 -20.25
N GLN A 143 26.43 17.36 -20.26
CA GLN A 143 25.09 17.58 -20.81
C GLN A 143 24.00 16.97 -19.91
N TRP A 144 22.80 17.45 -20.09
CA TRP A 144 21.62 16.95 -19.41
C TRP A 144 21.03 15.75 -20.17
N PHE A 145 20.60 14.76 -19.41
CA PHE A 145 19.84 13.63 -19.93
C PHE A 145 18.50 13.54 -19.23
N MET A 146 17.48 13.12 -19.96
CA MET A 146 16.15 12.83 -19.47
C MET A 146 15.76 11.42 -19.87
N VAL A 147 15.51 10.58 -18.89
CA VAL A 147 14.90 9.27 -19.08
C VAL A 147 13.41 9.42 -18.82
N LEU A 148 12.58 8.92 -19.71
CA LEU A 148 11.16 9.21 -19.77
C LEU A 148 10.40 7.97 -20.25
N ALA A 149 9.24 7.70 -19.69
CA ALA A 149 8.44 6.52 -20.02
C ALA A 149 6.92 6.80 -19.95
N GLY A 150 6.22 6.11 -19.08
CA GLY A 150 4.76 6.01 -19.04
C GLY A 150 4.23 4.89 -19.93
N GLY A 151 5.02 4.51 -20.91
CA GLY A 151 4.91 3.43 -21.86
C GLY A 151 6.32 3.02 -22.27
N PRO A 152 6.68 3.08 -23.56
CA PRO A 152 8.04 2.81 -24.01
C PRO A 152 9.05 3.78 -23.39
N LEU A 153 10.22 3.26 -23.02
CA LEU A 153 11.31 4.05 -22.48
C LEU A 153 11.99 4.89 -23.57
N ARG A 154 12.30 6.13 -23.26
CA ARG A 154 13.04 7.06 -24.13
C ARG A 154 14.17 7.74 -23.36
N ILE A 155 15.24 8.06 -24.07
CA ILE A 155 16.35 8.87 -23.59
C ILE A 155 16.46 10.09 -24.48
N TYR A 156 16.50 11.26 -23.86
CA TYR A 156 16.71 12.55 -24.48
C TYR A 156 17.97 13.19 -23.91
N SER A 157 18.62 14.08 -24.67
CA SER A 157 19.70 14.93 -24.21
C SER A 157 19.40 16.41 -24.43
N SER A 158 20.03 17.26 -23.63
CA SER A 158 19.88 18.72 -23.71
C SER A 158 21.16 19.42 -23.19
N GLN A 159 21.45 20.60 -23.75
CA GLN A 159 22.51 21.47 -23.23
C GLN A 159 21.95 22.52 -22.25
N ASP A 160 20.62 22.76 -22.26
CA ASP A 160 20.01 23.91 -21.60
C ASP A 160 18.68 23.61 -20.89
N LEU A 161 18.33 22.34 -20.69
CA LEU A 161 17.06 21.88 -20.09
C LEU A 161 15.78 22.30 -20.83
N LYS A 162 15.90 23.12 -21.88
CA LYS A 162 14.76 23.66 -22.64
C LYS A 162 14.62 23.02 -24.02
N ASN A 163 15.74 22.69 -24.64
CA ASN A 163 15.79 22.09 -25.97
C ASN A 163 16.28 20.66 -25.88
N TRP A 164 15.40 19.70 -26.12
CA TRP A 164 15.68 18.28 -25.96
C TRP A 164 15.78 17.58 -27.31
N GLN A 165 16.74 16.68 -27.44
CA GLN A 165 16.97 15.84 -28.62
C GLN A 165 16.80 14.37 -28.25
N VAL A 166 16.12 13.61 -29.10
CA VAL A 166 15.96 12.17 -28.92
C VAL A 166 17.29 11.46 -29.16
N GLU A 167 17.75 10.74 -28.17
CA GLU A 167 18.91 9.85 -28.27
C GLU A 167 18.44 8.44 -28.68
N THR A 168 17.74 7.74 -27.79
CA THR A 168 17.33 6.35 -28.00
C THR A 168 15.90 6.12 -27.51
N THR A 169 15.18 5.25 -28.23
CA THR A 169 13.87 4.75 -27.85
C THR A 169 13.88 3.23 -27.74
N TYR A 170 13.30 2.71 -26.67
CA TYR A 170 13.21 1.28 -26.39
C TYR A 170 11.76 0.83 -26.55
N LYS A 171 11.35 0.44 -27.74
CA LYS A 171 9.95 0.15 -28.10
C LYS A 171 9.33 -0.97 -27.25
N ASP A 172 10.15 -1.94 -26.84
CA ASP A 172 9.71 -3.14 -26.14
C ASP A 172 9.93 -3.06 -24.62
N LEU A 173 10.58 -1.99 -24.13
CA LEU A 173 10.80 -1.77 -22.72
C LEU A 173 9.78 -0.76 -22.19
N HIS A 174 8.69 -1.27 -21.63
CA HIS A 174 7.61 -0.47 -21.07
C HIS A 174 7.77 -0.36 -19.55
N THR A 175 7.62 0.85 -19.03
CA THR A 175 7.65 1.14 -17.58
C THR A 175 6.95 2.45 -17.27
N GLU A 176 6.71 2.68 -16.00
CA GLU A 176 6.46 3.99 -15.39
C GLU A 176 7.63 4.33 -14.48
N CYS A 177 7.75 5.59 -14.08
CA CYS A 177 8.73 6.07 -13.10
C CYS A 177 10.14 5.47 -13.31
N PRO A 178 10.74 5.64 -14.51
CA PRO A 178 12.09 5.14 -14.75
C PRO A 178 13.09 5.96 -13.94
N ASP A 179 14.14 5.32 -13.43
CA ASP A 179 15.31 6.00 -12.93
C ASP A 179 16.56 5.40 -13.57
N LEU A 180 17.52 6.23 -13.90
CA LEU A 180 18.80 5.83 -14.50
C LEU A 180 19.93 6.58 -13.81
N TYR A 181 20.82 5.84 -13.16
CA TYR A 181 21.89 6.42 -12.37
C TYR A 181 23.18 5.59 -12.41
N PRO A 182 24.35 6.26 -12.34
CA PRO A 182 25.62 5.58 -12.20
C PRO A 182 25.88 5.19 -10.73
N ILE A 183 26.59 4.10 -10.54
CA ILE A 183 26.99 3.63 -9.22
C ILE A 183 28.35 2.91 -9.31
N VAL A 184 29.21 3.14 -8.33
CA VAL A 184 30.49 2.44 -8.23
C VAL A 184 30.29 1.15 -7.45
N ALA A 185 30.51 0.02 -8.08
CA ALA A 185 30.39 -1.28 -7.45
C ALA A 185 31.53 -1.56 -6.45
N ASN A 186 31.35 -2.56 -5.61
CA ASN A 186 32.35 -2.96 -4.61
C ASN A 186 33.69 -3.43 -5.19
N ASP A 187 33.74 -3.80 -6.47
CA ASP A 187 34.96 -4.15 -7.20
C ASP A 187 35.60 -2.93 -7.91
N GLY A 188 35.04 -1.74 -7.74
CA GLY A 188 35.51 -0.49 -8.34
C GLY A 188 34.99 -0.21 -9.74
N ALA A 189 34.18 -1.09 -10.33
CA ALA A 189 33.56 -0.85 -11.62
C ALA A 189 32.47 0.22 -11.54
N LEU A 190 32.51 1.19 -12.48
CA LEU A 190 31.39 2.12 -12.67
C LEU A 190 30.34 1.43 -13.54
N LYS A 191 29.14 1.25 -13.00
CA LYS A 191 28.00 0.68 -13.70
C LYS A 191 26.82 1.65 -13.66
N TRP A 192 25.86 1.41 -14.52
CA TRP A 192 24.60 2.14 -14.55
C TRP A 192 23.44 1.20 -14.20
N VAL A 193 22.53 1.69 -13.40
CA VAL A 193 21.31 0.96 -13.02
C VAL A 193 20.13 1.65 -13.67
N LEU A 194 19.33 0.88 -14.41
CA LEU A 194 18.01 1.29 -14.91
C LEU A 194 16.93 0.66 -14.03
N SER A 195 16.33 1.47 -13.15
CA SER A 195 15.19 1.07 -12.34
C SER A 195 13.89 1.22 -13.13
N ARG A 196 12.98 0.28 -12.97
CA ARG A 196 11.67 0.23 -13.63
C ARG A 196 10.57 0.29 -12.57
N GLY A 197 10.09 1.51 -12.29
CA GLY A 197 9.04 1.77 -11.30
C GLY A 197 9.38 1.34 -9.88
N GLY A 198 10.67 1.12 -9.55
CA GLY A 198 11.07 0.61 -8.24
C GLY A 198 10.73 -0.86 -7.98
N ARG A 199 10.28 -1.60 -9.01
CA ARG A 199 9.92 -3.02 -8.88
C ARG A 199 11.03 -3.95 -9.33
N SER A 200 11.72 -3.56 -10.39
CA SER A 200 12.81 -4.32 -10.98
C SER A 200 13.87 -3.40 -11.55
N TYR A 201 15.04 -3.95 -11.84
CA TYR A 201 16.14 -3.20 -12.41
C TYR A 201 17.02 -4.04 -13.34
N LYS A 202 17.73 -3.34 -14.20
CA LYS A 202 18.84 -3.88 -15.00
C LYS A 202 20.12 -3.14 -14.66
N VAL A 203 21.26 -3.80 -14.81
CA VAL A 203 22.58 -3.20 -14.69
C VAL A 203 23.28 -3.23 -16.04
N GLY A 204 24.04 -2.20 -16.36
CA GLY A 204 24.74 -2.08 -17.63
C GLY A 204 25.62 -0.85 -17.69
N ASP A 205 25.76 -0.30 -18.89
CA ASP A 205 26.54 0.90 -19.19
C ASP A 205 25.64 1.97 -19.84
N PHE A 206 25.90 3.23 -19.56
CA PHE A 206 25.32 4.34 -20.28
C PHE A 206 26.40 5.01 -21.13
N LYS A 207 26.31 4.87 -22.44
CA LYS A 207 27.37 5.24 -23.38
C LYS A 207 26.81 5.53 -24.78
N PRO A 208 27.58 6.23 -25.62
CA PRO A 208 27.23 6.38 -27.03
C PRO A 208 27.27 5.02 -27.78
N VAL A 209 26.23 4.74 -28.54
CA VAL A 209 26.12 3.64 -29.50
C VAL A 209 25.69 4.24 -30.82
N ASP A 210 26.47 4.04 -31.88
CA ASP A 210 26.24 4.65 -33.20
C ASP A 210 26.02 6.17 -33.16
N GLY A 211 26.72 6.86 -32.26
CA GLY A 211 26.67 8.31 -32.08
C GLY A 211 25.49 8.83 -31.28
N LYS A 212 24.69 7.93 -30.63
CA LYS A 212 23.57 8.27 -29.75
C LYS A 212 23.76 7.66 -28.38
N TRP A 213 23.40 8.39 -27.36
CA TRP A 213 23.46 7.89 -25.98
C TRP A 213 22.42 6.82 -25.73
N ALA A 214 22.83 5.72 -25.14
CA ALA A 214 21.99 4.57 -24.86
C ALA A 214 22.39 3.90 -23.54
N PHE A 215 21.42 3.34 -22.82
CA PHE A 215 21.63 2.35 -21.80
C PHE A 215 21.78 0.98 -22.45
N VAL A 216 22.90 0.31 -22.23
CA VAL A 216 23.21 -1.02 -22.74
C VAL A 216 23.32 -1.97 -21.57
N ALA A 217 22.31 -2.81 -21.37
CA ALA A 217 22.33 -3.80 -20.30
C ALA A 217 23.47 -4.81 -20.49
N ASP A 218 24.09 -5.23 -19.40
CA ASP A 218 25.06 -6.34 -19.43
C ASP A 218 24.36 -7.62 -19.93
N ASP A 219 25.12 -8.55 -20.50
CA ASP A 219 24.57 -9.73 -21.19
C ASP A 219 23.58 -10.53 -20.33
N VAL A 220 23.86 -10.66 -19.03
CA VAL A 220 22.98 -11.37 -18.07
C VAL A 220 21.66 -10.66 -17.84
N TYR A 221 21.52 -9.40 -18.21
CA TYR A 221 20.31 -8.58 -18.07
C TYR A 221 19.60 -8.30 -19.39
N GLN A 222 20.01 -8.86 -20.50
CA GLN A 222 19.35 -8.63 -21.79
C GLN A 222 17.87 -9.03 -21.73
N ASP A 223 17.58 -10.25 -21.28
CA ASP A 223 16.23 -10.79 -21.19
C ASP A 223 15.77 -11.02 -19.73
N HIS A 224 16.46 -10.43 -18.75
CA HIS A 224 16.19 -10.60 -17.34
C HIS A 224 16.29 -9.28 -16.57
N ASP A 225 15.34 -9.07 -15.65
CA ASP A 225 15.39 -8.02 -14.65
C ASP A 225 15.60 -8.65 -13.28
N GLU A 226 16.43 -8.03 -12.43
CA GLU A 226 16.44 -8.37 -11.00
C GLU A 226 15.26 -7.70 -10.27
N ILE A 227 14.78 -8.36 -9.23
CA ILE A 227 13.74 -7.81 -8.37
C ILE A 227 14.35 -6.75 -7.46
N MET A 228 13.78 -5.55 -7.46
CA MET A 228 14.20 -4.46 -6.59
C MET A 228 13.52 -4.53 -5.22
N ASN A 229 12.23 -4.86 -5.20
CA ASN A 229 11.46 -5.05 -3.98
C ASN A 229 10.43 -6.17 -4.19
N PHE A 230 10.50 -7.24 -3.37
CA PHE A 230 9.59 -8.37 -3.52
C PHE A 230 8.25 -8.17 -2.78
N GLY A 231 8.20 -7.28 -1.82
CA GLY A 231 6.97 -6.85 -1.18
C GLY A 231 6.05 -6.14 -2.17
N LYS A 232 4.76 -6.10 -1.92
CA LYS A 232 3.82 -5.52 -2.88
C LYS A 232 3.76 -4.00 -2.81
N ASP A 233 4.02 -3.43 -1.63
CA ASP A 233 3.82 -2.02 -1.36
C ASP A 233 5.15 -1.24 -1.42
N SER A 234 5.70 -1.17 -2.63
CA SER A 234 6.87 -0.39 -2.99
C SER A 234 6.80 -0.10 -4.47
N TYR A 235 6.58 1.15 -4.85
CA TYR A 235 6.43 1.56 -6.24
C TYR A 235 7.00 2.96 -6.47
N ALA A 236 7.24 3.30 -7.75
CA ALA A 236 7.69 4.61 -8.20
C ALA A 236 8.98 5.10 -7.51
N ALA A 237 9.93 4.20 -7.24
CA ALA A 237 11.21 4.56 -6.64
C ALA A 237 11.94 5.63 -7.44
N MET A 238 12.49 6.61 -6.73
CA MET A 238 13.30 7.67 -7.32
C MET A 238 14.48 8.00 -6.41
N THR A 239 15.65 8.24 -7.02
CA THR A 239 16.85 8.69 -6.31
C THR A 239 16.89 10.21 -6.18
N TYR A 240 17.51 10.70 -5.08
CA TYR A 240 17.80 12.12 -4.91
C TYR A 240 18.89 12.57 -5.88
N TYR A 241 18.64 13.66 -6.58
CA TYR A 241 19.70 14.40 -7.27
C TYR A 241 20.54 15.15 -6.24
N VAL A 242 21.84 14.91 -6.21
CA VAL A 242 22.77 15.59 -5.28
C VAL A 242 23.62 16.61 -6.03
N HIS A 243 24.26 16.18 -7.12
CA HIS A 243 25.06 17.00 -8.02
C HIS A 243 25.28 16.25 -9.35
N ASP A 244 25.96 16.90 -10.28
CA ASP A 244 26.36 16.32 -11.56
C ASP A 244 27.22 15.09 -11.35
N PHE A 245 27.01 14.06 -12.16
CA PHE A 245 27.75 12.79 -12.06
C PHE A 245 29.18 12.85 -12.64
N GLY A 246 29.58 14.01 -13.20
CA GLY A 246 30.87 14.18 -13.81
C GLY A 246 30.92 13.71 -15.27
N THR A 247 32.04 13.12 -15.66
CA THR A 247 32.28 12.58 -17.02
C THR A 247 32.79 11.16 -16.93
N ALA A 248 32.83 10.45 -18.05
CA ALA A 248 33.37 9.08 -18.10
C ALA A 248 34.83 9.01 -17.64
N ASP A 249 35.65 10.04 -17.96
CA ASP A 249 37.06 10.13 -17.56
C ASP A 249 37.23 10.60 -16.11
N HIS A 250 36.29 11.37 -15.61
CA HIS A 250 36.27 11.95 -14.26
C HIS A 250 34.89 11.80 -13.62
N PRO A 251 34.49 10.58 -13.25
CA PRO A 251 33.22 10.36 -12.61
C PRO A 251 33.17 10.98 -11.21
N ASN A 252 32.07 11.63 -10.88
CA ASN A 252 31.82 12.23 -9.57
C ASN A 252 30.49 11.70 -9.05
N ILE A 253 30.51 10.48 -8.52
CA ILE A 253 29.29 9.77 -8.13
C ILE A 253 29.02 9.96 -6.64
N PRO A 254 27.89 10.60 -6.25
CA PRO A 254 27.53 10.74 -4.85
C PRO A 254 27.03 9.42 -4.26
N GLN A 255 26.92 9.36 -2.92
CA GLN A 255 26.05 8.36 -2.32
C GLN A 255 24.62 8.62 -2.83
N LEU A 256 24.04 7.61 -3.46
CA LEU A 256 22.67 7.67 -3.93
C LEU A 256 21.74 7.17 -2.83
N THR A 257 20.68 7.94 -2.60
CA THR A 257 19.61 7.58 -1.68
C THR A 257 18.30 7.61 -2.44
N GLU A 258 17.43 6.62 -2.23
CA GLU A 258 16.11 6.54 -2.85
C GLU A 258 14.99 6.54 -1.83
N ILE A 259 13.79 6.85 -2.29
CA ILE A 259 12.53 6.66 -1.57
C ILE A 259 11.45 6.17 -2.53
N ASN A 260 10.50 5.39 -2.02
CA ASN A 260 9.44 4.76 -2.80
C ASN A 260 8.07 5.12 -2.22
N TRP A 261 7.04 5.05 -3.02
CA TRP A 261 5.67 5.06 -2.55
C TRP A 261 5.34 3.69 -1.93
N MET A 262 4.95 3.68 -0.64
CA MET A 262 4.56 2.46 0.07
C MET A 262 3.12 2.09 -0.27
N ASN A 263 2.90 1.73 -1.49
CA ASN A 263 1.63 1.21 -2.00
C ASN A 263 1.86 0.60 -3.40
N THR A 264 0.79 0.29 -4.09
CA THR A 264 0.77 -0.24 -5.46
C THR A 264 -0.56 0.09 -6.11
N TRP A 265 -0.67 0.02 -7.43
CA TRP A 265 -1.90 0.22 -8.20
C TRP A 265 -2.82 -1.03 -8.21
N GLU A 266 -2.78 -1.85 -7.17
CA GLU A 266 -3.74 -2.95 -7.00
C GLU A 266 -5.11 -2.43 -6.53
N ASP A 267 -6.11 -3.31 -6.47
CA ASP A 267 -7.49 -2.99 -6.10
C ASP A 267 -7.63 -2.29 -4.75
N TYR A 268 -6.72 -2.54 -3.81
CA TYR A 268 -6.77 -1.99 -2.47
C TYR A 268 -6.14 -0.59 -2.32
N CYS A 269 -5.45 -0.04 -3.32
CA CYS A 269 -4.74 1.23 -3.15
C CYS A 269 -5.65 2.40 -2.74
N ASN A 270 -6.90 2.41 -3.18
CA ASN A 270 -7.92 3.41 -2.83
C ASN A 270 -8.73 3.06 -1.57
N LEU A 271 -8.54 1.87 -0.98
CA LEU A 271 -9.37 1.38 0.12
C LEU A 271 -8.82 1.72 1.50
N VAL A 272 -7.52 2.06 1.61
CA VAL A 272 -6.82 2.19 2.89
C VAL A 272 -7.52 3.18 3.82
N ALA A 273 -7.68 4.43 3.40
CA ALA A 273 -8.24 5.47 4.27
C ALA A 273 -9.63 5.13 4.79
N ASP A 274 -10.53 4.71 3.91
CA ASP A 274 -11.92 4.39 4.25
C ASP A 274 -12.01 3.15 5.16
N THR A 275 -11.17 2.13 4.90
CA THR A 275 -11.25 0.86 5.62
C THR A 275 -10.64 0.93 7.00
N VAL A 276 -9.50 1.64 7.16
CA VAL A 276 -8.82 1.74 8.45
C VAL A 276 -9.18 3.01 9.22
N GLY A 277 -10.02 3.88 8.64
CA GLY A 277 -10.55 5.07 9.31
C GLY A 277 -9.52 6.18 9.51
N GLN A 278 -8.54 6.32 8.60
CA GLN A 278 -7.56 7.41 8.64
C GLN A 278 -7.89 8.50 7.61
N LYS A 279 -7.34 9.71 7.83
CA LYS A 279 -7.62 10.88 6.99
C LYS A 279 -6.73 10.95 5.75
N PHE A 280 -5.79 10.05 5.58
CA PHE A 280 -4.86 10.05 4.46
C PHE A 280 -4.79 8.68 3.79
N ASN A 281 -4.38 8.69 2.54
CA ASN A 281 -4.04 7.50 1.77
C ASN A 281 -2.73 7.77 1.04
N GLY A 282 -1.66 7.19 1.53
CA GLY A 282 -0.31 7.33 0.98
C GLY A 282 0.73 7.58 2.05
N THR A 283 1.77 6.78 1.98
CA THR A 283 2.97 6.86 2.83
C THR A 283 4.17 6.46 1.98
N PHE A 284 5.37 6.73 2.46
CA PHE A 284 6.60 6.41 1.76
C PHE A 284 7.39 5.38 2.55
N ASN A 285 8.10 4.52 1.83
CA ASN A 285 9.03 3.55 2.39
C ASN A 285 10.18 4.27 3.12
N LEU A 286 11.03 3.51 3.78
CA LEU A 286 12.27 4.04 4.33
C LEU A 286 13.14 4.65 3.22
N ASN A 287 13.89 5.69 3.55
CA ASN A 287 14.98 6.15 2.68
C ASN A 287 16.10 5.13 2.69
N LEU A 288 16.56 4.73 1.51
CA LEU A 288 17.53 3.66 1.32
C LEU A 288 18.78 4.18 0.61
N ASP A 289 19.95 3.98 1.23
CA ASP A 289 21.24 4.18 0.57
C ASP A 289 21.51 3.02 -0.39
N LEU A 290 21.83 3.35 -1.62
CA LEU A 290 22.10 2.40 -2.68
C LEU A 290 23.58 2.06 -2.76
N GLY A 291 23.85 0.79 -2.98
CA GLY A 291 25.17 0.26 -3.30
C GLY A 291 25.08 -0.78 -4.42
N LEU A 292 26.19 -1.25 -4.92
CA LEU A 292 26.24 -2.28 -5.94
C LEU A 292 27.34 -3.29 -5.60
N VAL A 293 26.98 -4.58 -5.59
CA VAL A 293 27.93 -5.65 -5.28
C VAL A 293 28.02 -6.63 -6.43
N LYS A 294 29.24 -7.04 -6.75
CA LYS A 294 29.47 -8.09 -7.74
C LYS A 294 29.17 -9.46 -7.15
N SER A 295 28.38 -10.24 -7.87
CA SER A 295 28.00 -11.61 -7.50
C SER A 295 28.09 -12.52 -8.73
N GLY A 296 29.21 -13.23 -8.85
CA GLY A 296 29.50 -14.02 -10.04
C GLY A 296 29.69 -13.16 -11.29
N ASP A 297 28.84 -13.38 -12.28
CA ASP A 297 28.82 -12.66 -13.57
C ASP A 297 27.87 -11.45 -13.59
N ARG A 298 27.19 -11.15 -12.46
CA ARG A 298 26.20 -10.06 -12.34
C ARG A 298 26.57 -9.08 -11.22
N TYR A 299 25.88 -7.95 -11.24
CA TYR A 299 25.92 -6.96 -10.17
C TYR A 299 24.54 -6.86 -9.52
N LEU A 300 24.50 -6.94 -8.19
CA LEU A 300 23.27 -6.84 -7.43
C LEU A 300 23.22 -5.50 -6.69
N LEU A 301 22.10 -4.81 -6.81
CA LEU A 301 21.81 -3.59 -6.06
C LEU A 301 21.67 -3.92 -4.57
N THR A 302 22.28 -3.12 -3.71
CA THR A 302 22.02 -3.15 -2.27
C THR A 302 21.19 -1.95 -1.86
N GLN A 303 20.19 -2.19 -1.02
CA GLN A 303 19.26 -1.19 -0.50
C GLN A 303 19.37 -1.18 1.02
N THR A 304 20.12 -0.23 1.56
CA THR A 304 20.44 -0.15 2.99
C THR A 304 19.65 1.01 3.62
N PRO A 305 18.83 0.77 4.65
CA PRO A 305 18.19 1.86 5.39
C PRO A 305 19.22 2.90 5.80
N VAL A 306 18.94 4.19 5.55
CA VAL A 306 19.89 5.26 5.86
C VAL A 306 20.31 5.20 7.32
N LYS A 307 21.59 5.38 7.60
CA LYS A 307 22.16 5.25 8.94
C LYS A 307 21.50 6.15 9.98
N ALA A 308 20.89 7.23 9.55
CA ALA A 308 20.14 8.14 10.43
C ALA A 308 19.09 7.43 11.28
N TYR A 309 18.45 6.36 10.79
CA TYR A 309 17.45 5.59 11.55
C TYR A 309 18.02 4.95 12.83
N GLU A 310 19.31 4.65 12.90
CA GLU A 310 19.94 4.11 14.10
C GLU A 310 19.84 5.07 15.30
N SER A 311 19.77 6.38 15.06
CA SER A 311 19.60 7.39 16.10
C SER A 311 18.25 7.33 16.81
N LEU A 312 17.28 6.67 16.19
CA LEU A 312 15.93 6.47 16.71
C LEU A 312 15.82 5.25 17.62
N ARG A 313 16.84 4.38 17.68
CA ARG A 313 16.84 3.19 18.53
C ARG A 313 16.73 3.59 20.01
N ASP A 314 15.76 3.04 20.69
CA ASP A 314 15.69 3.09 22.16
C ASP A 314 16.57 1.97 22.74
N THR A 315 17.85 2.27 22.92
CA THR A 315 18.84 1.30 23.40
C THR A 315 18.68 0.94 24.87
N GLU A 316 17.97 1.75 25.65
CA GLU A 316 17.70 1.48 27.07
C GLU A 316 16.66 0.37 27.23
N ASN A 317 15.69 0.29 26.31
CA ASN A 317 14.64 -0.72 26.32
C ASN A 317 14.86 -1.82 25.26
N ALA A 318 16.04 -1.85 24.64
CA ALA A 318 16.40 -2.89 23.68
C ALA A 318 16.62 -4.25 24.35
N GLN A 319 16.33 -5.32 23.64
CA GLN A 319 16.61 -6.68 24.09
C GLN A 319 17.65 -7.32 23.17
N TYR A 320 18.62 -8.01 23.77
CA TYR A 320 19.73 -8.65 23.06
C TYR A 320 19.82 -10.12 23.44
N PHE A 321 19.94 -10.97 22.44
CA PHE A 321 20.12 -12.42 22.58
C PHE A 321 21.32 -12.84 21.75
N GLU A 322 22.40 -13.25 22.41
CA GLU A 322 23.65 -13.61 21.76
C GLU A 322 23.86 -15.14 21.82
N ASN A 323 24.14 -15.74 20.68
CA ASN A 323 24.46 -17.15 20.52
C ASN A 323 23.44 -18.09 21.23
N VAL A 324 22.16 -17.71 21.20
CA VAL A 324 21.09 -18.49 21.84
C VAL A 324 20.66 -19.63 20.94
N THR A 325 20.26 -20.75 21.54
CA THR A 325 19.60 -21.85 20.82
C THR A 325 18.10 -21.61 20.85
N VAL A 326 17.48 -21.49 19.68
CA VAL A 326 16.06 -21.20 19.52
C VAL A 326 15.37 -22.44 18.95
N ALA A 327 14.39 -22.97 19.67
CA ALA A 327 13.51 -24.04 19.24
C ALA A 327 12.11 -23.52 18.91
N SER A 328 11.24 -24.36 18.38
CA SER A 328 9.89 -23.97 17.97
C SER A 328 8.98 -23.50 19.10
N ASP A 329 9.26 -23.93 20.34
CA ASP A 329 8.53 -23.58 21.56
C ASP A 329 9.19 -22.47 22.37
N ASN A 330 10.10 -21.69 21.75
CA ASN A 330 10.80 -20.62 22.43
C ASN A 330 9.85 -19.49 22.90
N GLU A 331 10.26 -18.85 23.99
CA GLU A 331 9.56 -17.71 24.56
C GLU A 331 10.47 -16.46 24.63
N LEU A 332 11.46 -16.34 23.75
CA LEU A 332 12.50 -15.32 23.83
C LEU A 332 11.93 -13.88 23.88
N LEU A 333 10.92 -13.61 23.09
CA LEU A 333 10.30 -12.28 22.98
C LEU A 333 8.92 -12.18 23.67
N LYS A 334 8.57 -13.11 24.59
CA LYS A 334 7.25 -13.14 25.23
C LYS A 334 6.89 -11.85 25.99
N ASP A 335 7.89 -11.19 26.55
CA ASP A 335 7.72 -9.97 27.33
C ASP A 335 7.92 -8.68 26.51
N PHE A 336 8.28 -8.83 25.23
CA PHE A 336 8.42 -7.69 24.33
C PHE A 336 7.05 -7.07 23.99
N LYS A 337 6.99 -5.74 24.07
CA LYS A 337 5.84 -4.94 23.69
C LYS A 337 6.29 -3.74 22.87
N GLY A 338 5.80 -3.63 21.65
CA GLY A 338 6.08 -2.50 20.76
C GLY A 338 5.22 -2.53 19.51
N ASP A 339 4.81 -1.37 19.03
CA ASP A 339 4.12 -1.21 17.75
C ASP A 339 5.04 -0.63 16.68
N THR A 340 6.21 -0.11 17.08
CA THR A 340 7.26 0.43 16.21
C THR A 340 8.62 -0.03 16.72
N TYR A 341 9.31 -0.86 15.94
CA TYR A 341 10.59 -1.44 16.36
C TYR A 341 11.43 -1.92 15.16
N GLU A 342 12.71 -2.06 15.42
CA GLU A 342 13.69 -2.64 14.51
C GLU A 342 14.16 -4.00 15.05
N VAL A 343 14.34 -4.97 14.15
CA VAL A 343 14.93 -6.28 14.48
C VAL A 343 16.14 -6.51 13.61
N VAL A 344 17.27 -6.77 14.24
CA VAL A 344 18.50 -7.22 13.58
C VAL A 344 18.79 -8.63 14.01
N SER A 345 18.90 -9.56 13.08
CA SER A 345 19.08 -10.96 13.42
C SER A 345 20.03 -11.69 12.49
N HIS A 346 20.73 -12.67 13.05
CA HIS A 346 21.60 -13.61 12.37
C HIS A 346 21.26 -15.01 12.85
N PHE A 347 20.79 -15.87 11.94
CA PHE A 347 20.44 -17.26 12.21
C PHE A 347 21.46 -18.21 11.63
N VAL A 348 21.88 -19.18 12.42
CA VAL A 348 22.65 -20.35 11.99
C VAL A 348 21.76 -21.57 12.15
N PRO A 349 21.12 -22.04 11.06
CA PRO A 349 20.21 -23.18 11.10
C PRO A 349 20.92 -24.47 11.52
N GLY A 350 20.25 -25.29 12.33
CA GLY A 350 20.69 -26.64 12.61
C GLY A 350 20.35 -27.61 11.47
N LYS A 351 20.75 -28.88 11.60
CA LYS A 351 20.58 -29.88 10.55
C LYS A 351 19.12 -30.08 10.12
N ASP A 352 18.19 -30.03 11.08
CA ASP A 352 16.77 -30.34 10.86
C ASP A 352 15.90 -29.04 10.85
N THR A 353 16.50 -27.86 10.88
CA THR A 353 15.78 -26.59 10.79
C THR A 353 15.19 -26.45 9.37
N THR A 354 13.90 -26.17 9.28
CA THR A 354 13.19 -26.00 8.01
C THR A 354 12.76 -24.56 7.73
N ALA A 355 12.57 -23.74 8.78
CA ALA A 355 12.27 -22.33 8.63
C ALA A 355 12.81 -21.50 9.82
N VAL A 356 13.16 -20.24 9.55
CA VAL A 356 13.50 -19.23 10.57
C VAL A 356 12.87 -17.89 10.22
N GLY A 357 12.59 -17.07 11.22
CA GLY A 357 12.01 -15.75 11.03
C GLY A 357 11.31 -15.22 12.27
N PHE A 358 10.26 -14.44 12.03
CA PHE A 358 9.54 -13.75 13.09
C PHE A 358 8.03 -13.72 12.83
N ASN A 359 7.26 -13.79 13.91
CA ASN A 359 5.90 -13.29 13.96
C ASN A 359 5.95 -11.88 14.58
N LEU A 360 5.44 -10.90 13.87
CA LEU A 360 5.49 -9.49 14.18
C LEU A 360 4.08 -8.98 14.45
N ARG A 361 3.93 -7.94 15.28
CA ARG A 361 2.63 -7.37 15.62
C ARG A 361 1.65 -8.47 16.09
N VAL A 362 2.11 -9.27 17.05
CA VAL A 362 1.35 -10.40 17.62
C VAL A 362 0.39 -9.90 18.68
N GLY A 363 -0.87 -10.29 18.58
CA GLY A 363 -1.93 -9.99 19.54
C GLY A 363 -3.32 -10.12 18.90
N ASP A 364 -4.37 -10.25 19.69
CA ASP A 364 -5.75 -10.38 19.23
C ASP A 364 -5.98 -11.47 18.16
N GLY A 365 -5.20 -12.56 18.23
CA GLY A 365 -5.23 -13.61 17.20
C GLY A 365 -4.57 -13.25 15.87
N GLN A 366 -3.81 -12.15 15.81
CA GLN A 366 -3.17 -11.62 14.62
C GLN A 366 -1.67 -11.78 14.68
N ALA A 367 -1.05 -11.87 13.52
CA ALA A 367 0.39 -11.78 13.33
C ALA A 367 0.74 -11.50 11.87
N THR A 368 1.77 -10.69 11.65
CA THR A 368 2.47 -10.59 10.37
C THR A 368 3.68 -11.49 10.43
N LYS A 369 3.89 -12.35 9.42
CA LYS A 369 5.02 -13.28 9.42
C LYS A 369 6.06 -12.86 8.41
N VAL A 370 7.32 -12.82 8.83
CA VAL A 370 8.48 -12.76 7.93
C VAL A 370 9.26 -14.05 8.12
N VAL A 371 9.31 -14.88 7.08
CA VAL A 371 9.81 -16.24 7.18
C VAL A 371 10.76 -16.57 6.04
N TYR A 372 11.91 -17.09 6.38
CA TYR A 372 12.81 -17.75 5.46
C TYR A 372 12.59 -19.27 5.52
N ASP A 373 12.05 -19.85 4.44
CA ASP A 373 11.88 -21.29 4.25
C ASP A 373 13.19 -21.87 3.70
N LEU A 374 13.89 -22.66 4.51
CA LEU A 374 15.18 -23.27 4.14
C LEU A 374 15.05 -24.34 3.07
N THR A 375 13.87 -24.97 2.95
CA THR A 375 13.65 -26.08 2.00
C THR A 375 13.40 -25.56 0.59
N LYS A 376 12.80 -24.38 0.48
CA LYS A 376 12.49 -23.69 -0.78
C LYS A 376 13.49 -22.59 -1.11
N GLU A 377 14.34 -22.22 -0.14
CA GLU A 377 15.19 -21.03 -0.19
C GLU A 377 14.39 -19.76 -0.58
N THR A 378 13.28 -19.53 0.12
CA THR A 378 12.41 -18.38 -0.11
C THR A 378 12.26 -17.54 1.15
N LEU A 379 12.38 -16.21 0.98
CA LEU A 379 11.98 -15.22 1.99
C LEU A 379 10.58 -14.72 1.66
N SER A 380 9.70 -14.68 2.64
CA SER A 380 8.31 -14.26 2.47
C SER A 380 7.85 -13.29 3.54
N ILE A 381 6.91 -12.41 3.14
CA ILE A 381 6.08 -11.60 4.03
C ILE A 381 4.65 -12.10 3.89
N ASP A 382 4.08 -12.61 4.97
CA ASP A 382 2.69 -13.05 5.04
C ASP A 382 1.90 -12.12 5.97
N ARG A 383 1.01 -11.35 5.39
CA ARG A 383 0.11 -10.42 6.07
C ARG A 383 -1.34 -10.89 6.08
N SER A 384 -1.61 -12.12 5.68
CA SER A 384 -2.97 -12.68 5.58
C SER A 384 -3.72 -12.75 6.92
N GLN A 385 -2.99 -12.64 8.03
CA GLN A 385 -3.52 -12.60 9.39
C GLN A 385 -3.07 -11.33 10.15
N SER A 386 -2.76 -10.23 9.44
CA SER A 386 -2.20 -9.00 10.01
C SER A 386 -3.26 -7.97 10.39
N GLY A 387 -4.44 -8.37 10.79
CA GLY A 387 -5.54 -7.47 11.17
C GLY A 387 -6.47 -7.16 10.02
N THR A 388 -6.69 -5.89 9.69
CA THR A 388 -7.59 -5.49 8.62
C THR A 388 -7.04 -5.93 7.27
N ILE A 389 -7.83 -6.73 6.55
CA ILE A 389 -7.55 -7.18 5.19
C ILE A 389 -8.40 -6.35 4.22
N LEU A 390 -7.74 -5.62 3.34
CA LEU A 390 -8.38 -4.69 2.41
C LEU A 390 -9.03 -5.41 1.22
N SER A 391 -8.40 -6.49 0.74
CA SER A 391 -8.86 -7.29 -0.40
C SER A 391 -8.12 -8.63 -0.46
N ASP A 392 -8.53 -9.51 -1.36
CA ASP A 392 -7.83 -10.76 -1.63
C ASP A 392 -6.41 -10.52 -2.20
N ALA A 393 -6.22 -9.46 -2.98
CA ALA A 393 -4.90 -9.09 -3.49
C ALA A 393 -3.97 -8.63 -2.35
N PHE A 394 -4.50 -7.86 -1.40
CA PHE A 394 -3.78 -7.45 -0.20
C PHE A 394 -3.34 -8.64 0.66
N ALA A 395 -4.19 -9.65 0.82
CA ALA A 395 -3.92 -10.83 1.66
C ALA A 395 -2.87 -11.79 1.08
N LYS A 396 -2.46 -11.61 -0.18
CA LYS A 396 -1.49 -12.52 -0.81
C LYS A 396 -0.14 -12.47 -0.13
N VAL A 397 0.45 -13.65 0.09
CA VAL A 397 1.85 -13.76 0.54
C VAL A 397 2.78 -13.28 -0.56
N ASN A 398 3.70 -12.41 -0.21
CA ASN A 398 4.76 -11.96 -1.12
C ASN A 398 6.05 -12.69 -0.79
N SER A 399 6.75 -13.18 -1.80
CA SER A 399 7.97 -13.95 -1.60
C SER A 399 8.96 -13.80 -2.75
N GLN A 400 10.23 -14.00 -2.43
CA GLN A 400 11.33 -14.06 -3.37
C GLN A 400 12.24 -15.24 -3.04
N GLN A 401 12.77 -15.89 -4.06
CA GLN A 401 13.83 -16.89 -3.90
C GLN A 401 15.12 -16.18 -3.48
N VAL A 402 15.71 -16.64 -2.39
CA VAL A 402 16.91 -16.04 -1.77
C VAL A 402 17.81 -17.15 -1.28
N THR A 403 19.01 -17.29 -1.83
CA THR A 403 19.99 -18.25 -1.34
C THR A 403 20.53 -17.82 0.02
N ARG A 404 20.88 -18.78 0.87
CA ARG A 404 21.57 -18.54 2.14
C ARG A 404 22.93 -17.84 1.92
N ASN A 405 23.49 -17.29 2.98
CA ASN A 405 24.87 -16.83 2.99
C ASN A 405 25.83 -17.99 2.68
N GLU A 406 27.08 -17.71 2.30
CA GLU A 406 28.06 -18.73 1.94
C GLU A 406 28.35 -19.71 3.09
N ASP A 407 28.25 -19.27 4.34
CA ASP A 407 28.39 -20.07 5.54
C ASP A 407 27.11 -20.80 5.95
N GLY A 408 26.05 -20.69 5.17
CA GLY A 408 24.73 -21.29 5.42
C GLY A 408 23.85 -20.51 6.39
N SER A 409 24.30 -19.35 6.89
CA SER A 409 23.53 -18.48 7.77
C SER A 409 22.49 -17.66 7.01
N ILE A 410 21.60 -17.01 7.77
CA ILE A 410 20.54 -16.11 7.26
C ILE A 410 20.53 -14.86 8.12
N ASP A 411 20.68 -13.69 7.48
CA ASP A 411 20.52 -12.39 8.09
C ASP A 411 19.16 -11.81 7.72
N LEU A 412 18.42 -11.34 8.72
CA LEU A 412 17.19 -10.58 8.53
C LEU A 412 17.27 -9.29 9.33
N HIS A 413 17.08 -8.18 8.63
CA HIS A 413 16.96 -6.85 9.20
C HIS A 413 15.57 -6.33 8.91
N LEU A 414 14.77 -6.05 9.93
CA LEU A 414 13.37 -5.69 9.81
C LEU A 414 13.11 -4.33 10.45
N TYR A 415 12.30 -3.54 9.78
CA TYR A 415 11.63 -2.38 10.35
C TYR A 415 10.14 -2.63 10.40
N VAL A 416 9.56 -2.49 11.57
CA VAL A 416 8.13 -2.64 11.82
C VAL A 416 7.61 -1.30 12.32
N ASP A 417 6.63 -0.76 11.62
CA ASP A 417 5.90 0.41 12.05
C ASP A 417 4.42 0.03 12.26
N ARG A 418 3.63 0.97 12.70
CA ARG A 418 2.20 0.76 12.97
C ARG A 418 1.45 0.20 11.79
N ALA A 419 1.81 0.62 10.59
CA ALA A 419 1.13 0.25 9.36
C ALA A 419 2.07 -0.33 8.28
N SER A 420 3.28 -0.77 8.64
CA SER A 420 4.21 -1.33 7.65
C SER A 420 5.20 -2.32 8.23
N VAL A 421 5.69 -3.19 7.35
CA VAL A 421 6.86 -4.05 7.57
C VAL A 421 7.78 -3.93 6.37
N GLU A 422 9.04 -3.59 6.64
CA GLU A 422 10.11 -3.61 5.64
C GLU A 422 11.19 -4.60 6.06
N VAL A 423 11.63 -5.44 5.14
CA VAL A 423 12.64 -6.48 5.38
C VAL A 423 13.80 -6.34 4.42
N PHE A 424 15.01 -6.48 4.96
CA PHE A 424 16.28 -6.47 4.23
C PHE A 424 17.04 -7.76 4.58
N ALA A 425 17.59 -8.40 3.57
CA ALA A 425 18.28 -9.68 3.72
C ALA A 425 19.44 -9.81 2.74
N LYS A 426 20.26 -10.86 2.92
CA LYS A 426 21.36 -11.21 2.02
C LYS A 426 22.28 -10.02 1.74
N GLY A 427 22.80 -9.39 2.79
CA GLY A 427 23.65 -8.19 2.66
C GLY A 427 22.92 -7.02 1.98
N ASN A 428 21.62 -6.88 2.24
CA ASN A 428 20.72 -5.87 1.68
C ASN A 428 20.52 -5.93 0.15
N THR A 429 20.90 -7.05 -0.49
CA THR A 429 20.58 -7.28 -1.91
C THR A 429 19.14 -7.73 -2.14
N VAL A 430 18.42 -8.00 -1.07
CA VAL A 430 17.00 -8.38 -1.09
C VAL A 430 16.24 -7.45 -0.16
N ALA A 431 15.22 -6.80 -0.71
CA ALA A 431 14.32 -5.93 0.03
C ALA A 431 12.85 -6.29 -0.23
N GLY A 432 12.01 -6.17 0.80
CA GLY A 432 10.57 -6.37 0.69
C GLY A 432 9.83 -5.40 1.61
N ALA A 433 8.73 -4.81 1.13
CA ALA A 433 7.92 -3.88 1.90
C ALA A 433 6.43 -4.14 1.71
N ASN A 434 5.70 -4.19 2.81
CA ASN A 434 4.25 -4.37 2.80
C ASN A 434 3.57 -3.46 3.84
N GLN A 435 2.46 -2.87 3.45
CA GLN A 435 1.53 -2.28 4.42
C GLN A 435 0.84 -3.38 5.23
N ILE A 436 0.58 -3.08 6.48
CA ILE A 436 -0.17 -3.93 7.42
C ILE A 436 -1.10 -3.05 8.26
N PHE A 437 -2.22 -3.60 8.69
CA PHE A 437 -3.18 -2.84 9.53
C PHE A 437 -3.63 -3.68 10.73
N PRO A 438 -2.68 -4.03 11.62
CA PRO A 438 -2.96 -4.83 12.82
C PRO A 438 -3.75 -4.01 13.84
N SER A 439 -4.41 -4.74 14.75
CA SER A 439 -4.97 -4.14 15.97
C SER A 439 -3.91 -3.33 16.72
N PRO A 440 -4.27 -2.16 17.28
CA PRO A 440 -3.38 -1.42 18.18
C PRO A 440 -2.87 -2.25 19.37
N ARG A 441 -3.60 -3.28 19.79
CA ARG A 441 -3.19 -4.21 20.87
C ARG A 441 -2.26 -5.33 20.41
N ALA A 442 -2.08 -5.49 19.10
CA ALA A 442 -1.12 -6.44 18.55
C ALA A 442 0.31 -5.86 18.67
N VAL A 443 0.84 -5.83 19.86
CA VAL A 443 2.14 -5.21 20.20
C VAL A 443 3.23 -6.24 20.51
N GLY A 444 2.93 -7.53 20.46
CA GLY A 444 3.90 -8.61 20.69
C GLY A 444 4.72 -8.97 19.46
N ALA A 445 5.81 -9.71 19.71
CA ALA A 445 6.61 -10.37 18.69
C ALA A 445 7.05 -11.76 19.20
N SER A 446 7.35 -12.68 18.28
CA SER A 446 7.99 -13.94 18.63
C SER A 446 8.96 -14.39 17.54
N VAL A 447 9.98 -15.13 17.94
CA VAL A 447 10.92 -15.77 17.01
C VAL A 447 10.28 -17.05 16.47
N LEU A 448 10.26 -17.21 15.16
CA LEU A 448 9.76 -18.39 14.48
C LEU A 448 10.94 -19.29 14.10
N VAL A 449 10.92 -20.54 14.56
CA VAL A 449 11.83 -21.60 14.13
C VAL A 449 11.01 -22.86 13.93
N GLU A 450 11.17 -23.54 12.81
CA GLU A 450 10.47 -24.79 12.51
C GLU A 450 11.45 -25.92 12.20
N GLY A 451 11.01 -27.16 12.40
CA GLY A 451 11.84 -28.37 12.29
C GLY A 451 12.77 -28.51 13.48
N GLY A 452 14.08 -28.48 13.26
CA GLY A 452 15.08 -28.50 14.32
C GLY A 452 15.43 -27.11 14.84
N PRO A 453 16.17 -27.01 15.96
CA PRO A 453 16.58 -25.74 16.53
C PRO A 453 17.62 -25.03 15.65
N ALA A 454 17.65 -23.69 15.74
CA ALA A 454 18.68 -22.84 15.15
C ALA A 454 19.46 -22.11 16.28
N LYS A 455 20.70 -21.73 16.01
CA LYS A 455 21.39 -20.71 16.81
C LYS A 455 21.08 -19.33 16.26
N ALA A 456 20.97 -18.35 17.12
CA ALA A 456 20.68 -17.00 16.69
C ALA A 456 21.39 -15.92 17.55
N ASN A 457 21.72 -14.81 16.86
CA ASN A 457 21.93 -13.52 17.49
C ASN A 457 20.75 -12.63 17.09
N ILE A 458 20.09 -12.02 18.05
CA ILE A 458 18.91 -11.19 17.82
C ILE A 458 19.02 -9.93 18.67
N ALA A 459 18.84 -8.78 18.04
CA ALA A 459 18.63 -7.50 18.72
C ALA A 459 17.27 -6.94 18.29
N ILE A 460 16.46 -6.52 19.25
CA ILE A 460 15.21 -5.82 19.00
C ILE A 460 15.23 -4.47 19.71
N TYR A 461 15.01 -3.40 18.95
CA TYR A 461 15.06 -2.02 19.39
C TYR A 461 13.69 -1.39 19.24
N PRO A 462 13.02 -0.93 20.31
CA PRO A 462 11.93 0.02 20.15
C PRO A 462 12.44 1.28 19.42
N ILE A 463 11.62 1.87 18.57
CA ILE A 463 11.99 3.05 17.78
C ILE A 463 11.28 4.29 18.34
N LYS A 464 12.06 5.35 18.57
CA LYS A 464 11.57 6.64 19.01
C LYS A 464 10.83 7.36 17.87
N SER A 465 9.82 8.15 18.23
CA SER A 465 9.07 8.95 17.27
C SER A 465 9.94 10.06 16.66
N THR A 466 9.78 10.30 15.36
CA THR A 466 10.37 11.47 14.66
C THR A 466 9.51 12.72 14.75
N TRP A 467 8.31 12.63 15.32
CA TRP A 467 7.41 13.77 15.52
C TRP A 467 7.80 14.53 16.78
N THR A 468 8.61 15.59 16.64
CA THR A 468 9.23 16.32 17.75
C THR A 468 8.26 17.14 18.60
N ASP A 469 7.09 17.49 18.09
CA ASP A 469 6.09 18.31 18.77
C ASP A 469 5.00 17.52 19.49
N LYS A 470 5.07 16.20 19.49
CA LYS A 470 4.14 15.38 20.26
C LYS A 470 4.65 15.22 21.69
N LYS A 471 4.01 15.94 22.62
CA LYS A 471 3.84 15.41 23.99
C LYS A 471 3.43 13.94 23.82
N GLU A 472 3.99 13.05 24.65
CA GLU A 472 3.51 11.66 24.71
C GLU A 472 2.00 11.67 24.59
N VAL A 473 1.49 11.07 23.51
CA VAL A 473 0.05 11.00 23.28
C VAL A 473 -0.44 9.91 24.21
N THR A 474 -0.79 10.33 25.43
CA THR A 474 -1.34 9.46 26.46
C THR A 474 -2.80 9.11 26.19
N LYS A 475 -3.46 9.83 25.26
CA LYS A 475 -4.86 9.61 24.87
C LYS A 475 -4.98 9.03 23.48
N ALA A 476 -6.03 8.24 23.27
CA ALA A 476 -6.36 7.71 21.97
C ALA A 476 -6.56 8.84 20.95
N VAL A 477 -5.96 8.70 19.78
CA VAL A 477 -6.01 9.66 18.65
C VAL A 477 -6.68 9.08 17.42
N ALA A 478 -6.90 7.74 17.40
CA ALA A 478 -7.62 7.06 16.33
C ALA A 478 -8.43 5.88 16.87
N MET A 479 -9.49 5.52 16.15
CA MET A 479 -10.28 4.32 16.40
C MET A 479 -10.33 3.51 15.11
N ASN A 480 -9.80 2.29 15.14
CA ASN A 480 -9.70 1.38 14.01
C ASN A 480 -10.65 0.19 14.20
N THR A 481 -10.94 -0.53 13.13
CA THR A 481 -11.75 -1.76 13.18
C THR A 481 -11.30 -2.74 12.11
N THR A 482 -11.49 -4.02 12.38
CA THR A 482 -11.33 -5.11 11.40
C THR A 482 -12.64 -5.45 10.68
N VAL A 483 -13.72 -4.73 10.99
CA VAL A 483 -15.07 -4.97 10.47
C VAL A 483 -15.43 -3.90 9.45
N ALA A 484 -15.98 -4.31 8.31
CA ALA A 484 -16.46 -3.37 7.31
C ALA A 484 -17.49 -2.39 7.89
N GLY A 485 -17.43 -1.13 7.46
CA GLY A 485 -18.35 -0.09 7.92
C GLY A 485 -19.80 -0.26 7.42
N HIS A 486 -20.02 -1.12 6.44
CA HIS A 486 -21.31 -1.52 5.92
C HIS A 486 -21.46 -3.03 5.95
N LEU A 487 -22.51 -3.54 6.57
CA LEU A 487 -22.75 -4.96 6.77
C LEU A 487 -24.16 -5.34 6.30
N ALA A 488 -24.25 -6.45 5.58
CA ALA A 488 -25.52 -7.12 5.31
C ALA A 488 -25.61 -8.36 6.19
N LEU A 489 -26.67 -8.48 6.94
CA LEU A 489 -26.97 -9.62 7.80
C LEU A 489 -28.35 -10.19 7.45
N GLU A 490 -28.49 -11.48 7.63
CA GLU A 490 -29.80 -12.13 7.58
C GLU A 490 -30.36 -12.28 8.99
N VAL A 491 -31.67 -12.23 9.14
CA VAL A 491 -32.35 -12.53 10.41
C VAL A 491 -31.86 -13.86 10.97
N GLY A 492 -31.45 -13.86 12.23
CA GLY A 492 -30.87 -15.02 12.92
C GLY A 492 -29.33 -15.07 12.87
N GLN A 493 -28.69 -14.33 11.98
CA GLN A 493 -27.22 -14.27 11.94
C GLN A 493 -26.65 -13.44 13.09
N SER A 494 -25.46 -13.84 13.54
CA SER A 494 -24.71 -13.13 14.56
C SER A 494 -23.43 -12.53 13.97
N LYS A 495 -23.04 -11.36 14.47
CA LYS A 495 -21.82 -10.66 14.08
C LYS A 495 -21.18 -9.99 15.29
N ASP A 496 -19.85 -10.09 15.34
CA ASP A 496 -19.06 -9.33 16.28
C ASP A 496 -18.58 -8.04 15.62
N LEU A 497 -18.84 -6.91 16.26
CA LEU A 497 -18.28 -5.62 15.92
C LEU A 497 -17.15 -5.36 16.93
N GLN A 498 -15.95 -5.08 16.44
CA GLN A 498 -14.82 -4.80 17.31
C GLN A 498 -14.06 -3.57 16.82
N VAL A 499 -13.73 -2.67 17.75
CA VAL A 499 -12.93 -1.48 17.49
C VAL A 499 -11.68 -1.48 18.37
N TYR A 500 -10.67 -0.76 17.93
CA TYR A 500 -9.39 -0.65 18.61
C TYR A 500 -8.98 0.81 18.68
N LEU A 501 -8.65 1.28 19.87
CA LEU A 501 -8.12 2.61 20.08
C LEU A 501 -6.60 2.63 19.85
N ALA A 502 -6.10 3.66 19.23
CA ALA A 502 -4.68 3.87 18.97
C ALA A 502 -4.19 5.24 19.49
N PRO A 503 -3.00 5.34 20.13
CA PRO A 503 -2.11 4.23 20.43
C PRO A 503 -2.77 3.19 21.33
N ALA A 504 -2.21 1.97 21.33
CA ALA A 504 -2.69 0.90 22.22
C ALA A 504 -2.45 1.30 23.68
N SER A 505 -3.46 1.89 24.30
CA SER A 505 -3.46 2.16 25.74
C SER A 505 -4.01 0.94 26.49
N GLU A 506 -3.77 0.88 27.81
CA GLU A 506 -4.40 -0.14 28.64
C GLU A 506 -5.92 -0.01 28.68
N GLU A 507 -6.43 1.20 28.47
CA GLU A 507 -7.86 1.51 28.40
C GLU A 507 -8.35 1.47 26.95
N GLN A 508 -9.13 0.44 26.62
CA GLN A 508 -9.77 0.26 25.31
C GLN A 508 -11.30 0.48 25.40
N ASP A 509 -11.76 1.17 26.45
CA ASP A 509 -13.18 1.32 26.74
C ASP A 509 -13.89 2.18 25.70
N VAL A 510 -14.96 1.64 25.16
CA VAL A 510 -15.88 2.33 24.26
C VAL A 510 -17.32 2.16 24.75
N THR A 511 -18.14 3.14 24.45
CA THR A 511 -19.61 3.03 24.59
C THR A 511 -20.21 2.71 23.25
N TRP A 512 -21.18 1.82 23.23
CA TRP A 512 -21.90 1.43 22.03
C TRP A 512 -23.30 2.06 22.01
N THR A 513 -23.69 2.55 20.86
CA THR A 513 -25.03 3.09 20.61
C THR A 513 -25.66 2.35 19.44
N VAL A 514 -26.80 1.72 19.67
CA VAL A 514 -27.58 1.02 18.64
C VAL A 514 -28.80 1.87 18.33
N SER A 515 -28.98 2.30 17.09
CA SER A 515 -30.02 3.24 16.67
C SER A 515 -31.44 2.65 16.80
N ASP A 516 -31.57 1.35 16.56
CA ASP A 516 -32.81 0.61 16.74
C ASP A 516 -32.57 -0.75 17.43
N PRO A 517 -32.63 -0.78 18.78
CA PRO A 517 -32.45 -2.01 19.54
C PRO A 517 -33.52 -3.08 19.32
N SER A 518 -34.65 -2.75 18.70
CA SER A 518 -35.71 -3.74 18.42
C SER A 518 -35.33 -4.70 17.31
N LEU A 519 -34.36 -4.31 16.44
CA LEU A 519 -33.93 -5.12 15.30
C LEU A 519 -32.86 -6.16 15.67
N VAL A 520 -32.23 -6.03 16.83
CA VAL A 520 -31.09 -6.89 17.23
C VAL A 520 -31.12 -7.21 18.72
N SER A 521 -30.59 -8.35 19.12
CA SER A 521 -30.11 -8.57 20.49
C SER A 521 -28.60 -8.42 20.50
N TYR A 522 -28.04 -7.82 21.57
CA TYR A 522 -26.62 -7.61 21.65
C TYR A 522 -26.08 -7.69 23.08
N THR A 523 -24.77 -7.95 23.17
CA THR A 523 -24.01 -7.89 24.41
C THR A 523 -22.74 -7.08 24.18
N GLU A 524 -22.40 -6.23 25.15
CA GLU A 524 -21.23 -5.35 25.10
C GLU A 524 -20.11 -5.90 25.98
N HIS A 525 -18.91 -5.84 25.48
CA HIS A 525 -17.69 -6.16 26.20
C HIS A 525 -16.58 -5.20 25.79
N ASP A 526 -16.21 -4.25 26.64
CA ASP A 526 -15.14 -3.28 26.40
C ASP A 526 -15.23 -2.68 24.98
N ASN A 527 -14.30 -3.05 24.10
CA ASN A 527 -14.23 -2.60 22.71
C ASN A 527 -14.92 -3.52 21.70
N LYS A 528 -15.79 -4.44 22.17
CA LYS A 528 -16.50 -5.42 21.35
C LYS A 528 -18.00 -5.39 21.62
N LEU A 529 -18.80 -5.43 20.57
CA LEU A 529 -20.24 -5.65 20.63
C LEU A 529 -20.59 -6.89 19.82
N SER A 530 -21.15 -7.90 20.49
CA SER A 530 -21.68 -9.10 19.83
C SER A 530 -23.16 -8.92 19.60
N LEU A 531 -23.62 -8.91 18.35
CA LEU A 531 -25.01 -8.73 17.99
C LEU A 531 -25.58 -9.95 17.24
N LYS A 532 -26.90 -10.12 17.36
CA LYS A 532 -27.67 -11.07 16.57
C LYS A 532 -28.88 -10.35 15.97
N ALA A 533 -29.04 -10.47 14.66
CA ALA A 533 -30.19 -9.92 13.93
C ALA A 533 -31.47 -10.64 14.30
N LEU A 534 -32.51 -9.89 14.67
CA LEU A 534 -33.81 -10.42 15.06
C LEU A 534 -34.92 -10.11 14.03
N HIS A 535 -34.94 -8.90 13.51
CA HIS A 535 -35.96 -8.43 12.58
C HIS A 535 -35.33 -7.71 11.38
N LYS A 536 -36.03 -7.77 10.23
CA LYS A 536 -35.66 -7.01 9.02
C LYS A 536 -35.66 -5.50 9.30
N GLY A 537 -34.64 -4.80 8.82
CA GLY A 537 -34.59 -3.36 8.94
C GLY A 537 -33.16 -2.84 8.67
N HIS A 538 -33.02 -1.55 8.84
CA HIS A 538 -31.75 -0.86 8.77
C HIS A 538 -31.44 -0.21 10.12
N LEU A 539 -30.25 -0.40 10.62
CA LEU A 539 -29.79 0.26 11.83
C LEU A 539 -28.32 0.70 11.72
N THR A 540 -27.97 1.63 12.57
CA THR A 540 -26.57 2.02 12.76
C THR A 540 -26.10 1.63 14.15
N VAL A 541 -24.88 1.13 14.25
CA VAL A 541 -24.20 0.88 15.52
C VAL A 541 -22.97 1.77 15.58
N THR A 542 -22.87 2.59 16.61
CA THR A 542 -21.75 3.52 16.78
C THR A 542 -20.98 3.19 18.04
N ALA A 543 -19.67 2.95 17.90
CA ALA A 543 -18.71 2.92 18.98
C ALA A 543 -18.18 4.32 19.23
N THR A 544 -18.07 4.73 20.49
CA THR A 544 -17.51 6.03 20.91
C THR A 544 -16.48 5.78 21.99
N SER A 545 -15.26 6.31 21.83
CA SER A 545 -14.20 6.19 22.85
C SER A 545 -14.60 6.90 24.15
N VAL A 546 -14.46 6.23 25.27
CA VAL A 546 -14.71 6.83 26.59
C VAL A 546 -13.68 7.91 26.89
N GLU A 547 -12.43 7.65 26.56
CA GLU A 547 -11.31 8.57 26.80
C GLU A 547 -11.32 9.80 25.87
N ASN A 548 -11.69 9.60 24.61
CA ASN A 548 -11.76 10.66 23.60
C ASN A 548 -13.08 10.58 22.80
N PRO A 549 -14.16 11.18 23.29
CA PRO A 549 -15.48 11.09 22.64
C PRO A 549 -15.57 11.68 21.23
N SER A 550 -14.52 12.36 20.75
CA SER A 550 -14.45 12.77 19.34
C SER A 550 -14.14 11.61 18.40
N LEU A 551 -13.62 10.50 18.93
CA LEU A 551 -13.34 9.30 18.17
C LEU A 551 -14.57 8.40 18.18
N THR A 552 -15.16 8.25 17.01
CA THR A 552 -16.32 7.38 16.79
C THR A 552 -16.11 6.49 15.58
N LYS A 553 -16.74 5.32 15.59
CA LYS A 553 -16.85 4.45 14.42
C LYS A 553 -18.27 3.97 14.27
N THR A 554 -18.85 4.21 13.10
CA THR A 554 -20.23 3.82 12.80
C THR A 554 -20.25 2.65 11.83
N PHE A 555 -21.08 1.67 12.11
CA PHE A 555 -21.40 0.53 11.26
C PHE A 555 -22.84 0.66 10.79
N ASN A 556 -23.04 0.65 9.48
CA ASN A 556 -24.35 0.60 8.85
C ASN A 556 -24.72 -0.87 8.65
N ILE A 557 -25.85 -1.30 9.15
CA ILE A 557 -26.26 -2.70 9.12
C ILE A 557 -27.63 -2.81 8.45
N ASP A 558 -27.65 -3.51 7.32
CA ASP A 558 -28.86 -3.89 6.63
C ASP A 558 -29.22 -5.33 7.02
N ILE A 559 -30.35 -5.51 7.65
CA ILE A 559 -30.88 -6.83 8.02
C ILE A 559 -31.97 -7.21 7.04
N THR A 560 -31.72 -8.28 6.30
CA THR A 560 -32.70 -8.86 5.37
C THR A 560 -33.30 -10.14 5.94
N LEU A 561 -34.47 -10.48 5.46
CA LEU A 561 -35.05 -11.80 5.73
C LEU A 561 -34.21 -12.87 5.01
N ASN A 562 -34.10 -14.02 5.66
CA ASN A 562 -33.27 -15.10 5.13
C ASN A 562 -33.67 -15.46 3.69
N ASN A 563 -32.82 -15.18 2.74
CA ASN A 563 -32.82 -15.65 1.36
C ASN A 563 -33.99 -15.31 0.44
N PHE A 564 -35.02 -14.62 0.89
CA PHE A 564 -36.19 -14.43 0.06
C PHE A 564 -36.10 -13.25 -0.88
N ALA A 565 -35.64 -12.12 -0.39
CA ALA A 565 -35.73 -10.86 -1.15
C ALA A 565 -34.51 -10.60 -2.08
N THR A 566 -33.38 -11.26 -1.91
CA THR A 566 -32.16 -10.84 -2.60
C THR A 566 -31.58 -11.82 -3.61
N ASN A 567 -31.85 -13.12 -3.50
CA ASN A 567 -31.13 -14.08 -4.36
C ASN A 567 -31.87 -15.38 -4.71
N LEU A 568 -33.13 -15.55 -4.34
CA LEU A 568 -33.90 -16.79 -4.51
C LEU A 568 -33.25 -18.08 -3.95
N LYS A 569 -32.15 -17.92 -3.16
CA LYS A 569 -31.46 -19.08 -2.57
C LYS A 569 -32.35 -19.78 -1.56
N GLY A 570 -32.56 -21.08 -1.72
CA GLY A 570 -33.51 -21.85 -0.91
C GLY A 570 -34.95 -21.71 -1.36
N LEU A 571 -35.22 -21.02 -2.47
CA LEU A 571 -36.54 -20.91 -3.09
C LEU A 571 -36.55 -21.67 -4.42
N LYS A 572 -37.69 -22.20 -4.75
CA LYS A 572 -37.93 -22.94 -5.98
C LYS A 572 -39.19 -22.45 -6.67
N ALA A 573 -39.08 -21.94 -7.87
CA ALA A 573 -40.22 -21.75 -8.75
C ALA A 573 -40.71 -23.14 -9.18
N VAL A 574 -41.96 -23.43 -8.94
CA VAL A 574 -42.59 -24.68 -9.39
C VAL A 574 -43.25 -24.46 -10.74
N THR A 575 -43.96 -23.37 -10.88
CA THR A 575 -44.50 -22.87 -12.13
C THR A 575 -44.34 -21.34 -12.18
N GLY A 576 -44.43 -20.75 -13.36
CA GLY A 576 -44.29 -19.30 -13.56
C GLY A 576 -42.82 -18.86 -13.79
N ASP A 577 -42.70 -17.62 -14.27
CA ASP A 577 -41.42 -16.95 -14.57
C ASP A 577 -41.09 -15.91 -13.51
N TRP A 578 -40.54 -16.36 -12.41
CA TRP A 578 -40.28 -15.57 -11.23
C TRP A 578 -38.90 -14.90 -11.25
N TYR A 579 -38.83 -13.64 -10.86
CA TYR A 579 -37.60 -12.89 -10.71
C TYR A 579 -37.65 -11.88 -9.57
N ILE A 580 -36.52 -11.42 -9.09
CA ILE A 580 -36.42 -10.38 -8.06
C ILE A 580 -36.00 -9.07 -8.74
N ASP A 581 -36.71 -8.00 -8.41
CA ASP A 581 -36.38 -6.64 -8.76
C ASP A 581 -36.63 -5.75 -7.54
N ASP A 582 -35.64 -4.97 -7.13
CA ASP A 582 -35.66 -4.03 -6.01
C ASP A 582 -36.35 -4.63 -4.74
N ASP A 583 -35.79 -5.74 -4.23
CA ASP A 583 -36.27 -6.48 -3.06
C ASP A 583 -37.72 -7.02 -3.16
N THR A 584 -38.24 -7.11 -4.35
CA THR A 584 -39.60 -7.62 -4.61
C THR A 584 -39.54 -8.83 -5.53
N LEU A 585 -40.27 -9.88 -5.18
CA LEU A 585 -40.45 -11.04 -6.02
C LEU A 585 -41.61 -10.83 -6.98
N TYR A 586 -41.34 -10.95 -8.26
CA TYR A 586 -42.29 -10.80 -9.36
C TYR A 586 -42.51 -12.10 -10.09
N ASP A 587 -43.72 -12.31 -10.61
CA ASP A 587 -43.98 -13.25 -11.68
C ASP A 587 -44.24 -12.47 -12.99
N SER A 588 -43.42 -12.72 -14.00
CA SER A 588 -43.48 -12.02 -15.30
C SER A 588 -44.58 -12.52 -16.22
N ASN A 589 -45.14 -13.69 -15.93
CA ASN A 589 -46.15 -14.34 -16.77
C ASN A 589 -47.26 -14.97 -15.91
N VAL A 590 -48.10 -14.12 -15.38
CA VAL A 590 -49.17 -14.53 -14.43
C VAL A 590 -50.15 -15.50 -15.08
N SER A 591 -50.15 -16.75 -14.64
CA SER A 591 -51.16 -17.75 -14.98
C SER A 591 -51.95 -18.15 -13.73
N ALA A 592 -53.14 -18.76 -13.94
CA ALA A 592 -54.01 -19.12 -12.83
C ALA A 592 -53.46 -20.17 -11.86
N ASN A 593 -52.28 -20.76 -12.17
CA ASN A 593 -51.69 -21.84 -11.39
C ASN A 593 -50.18 -21.65 -11.12
N ASP A 594 -49.69 -20.43 -11.26
CA ASP A 594 -48.31 -20.17 -10.95
C ASP A 594 -48.10 -20.14 -9.46
N PHE A 595 -47.11 -20.91 -8.99
CA PHE A 595 -46.79 -20.89 -7.58
C PHE A 595 -45.30 -21.09 -7.30
N PHE A 596 -44.90 -20.49 -6.22
CA PHE A 596 -43.53 -20.42 -5.76
C PHE A 596 -43.46 -21.06 -4.37
N MET A 597 -42.39 -21.80 -4.11
CA MET A 597 -42.20 -22.49 -2.86
C MET A 597 -40.90 -22.15 -2.19
N ALA A 598 -40.96 -21.70 -0.94
CA ALA A 598 -39.82 -21.65 -0.07
C ALA A 598 -39.46 -23.08 0.35
N TYR A 599 -38.21 -23.50 0.10
CA TYR A 599 -37.75 -24.82 0.41
C TYR A 599 -36.83 -24.78 1.64
N GLU A 600 -37.28 -25.40 2.73
CA GLU A 600 -36.49 -25.58 3.94
C GLU A 600 -36.43 -27.04 4.31
N SER A 601 -35.21 -27.60 4.32
CA SER A 601 -35.00 -29.03 4.53
C SER A 601 -35.00 -29.48 5.99
N ASN A 602 -34.89 -28.55 6.96
CA ASN A 602 -34.64 -28.88 8.36
C ASN A 602 -35.85 -28.90 9.31
N GLY A 603 -37.02 -28.52 8.82
CA GLY A 603 -38.29 -28.62 9.53
C GLY A 603 -38.31 -27.88 10.88
N PHE A 604 -38.66 -26.60 10.88
CA PHE A 604 -38.87 -25.85 12.11
C PHE A 604 -40.17 -26.30 12.80
N LYS A 605 -40.16 -26.42 14.12
CA LYS A 605 -41.37 -26.74 14.91
C LYS A 605 -42.12 -25.49 15.35
N GLN A 606 -41.43 -24.38 15.49
CA GLN A 606 -41.96 -23.07 15.78
C GLN A 606 -41.16 -22.02 15.04
N PHE A 607 -41.82 -21.10 14.38
CA PHE A 607 -41.19 -20.01 13.64
C PHE A 607 -42.17 -18.85 13.52
N ASP A 608 -41.64 -17.65 13.42
CA ASP A 608 -42.35 -16.46 12.98
C ASP A 608 -41.99 -16.23 11.51
N TYR A 609 -42.97 -15.96 10.70
CA TYR A 609 -42.82 -15.74 9.28
C TYR A 609 -43.45 -14.39 8.92
N ASP A 610 -42.60 -13.38 8.77
CA ASP A 610 -42.98 -12.04 8.37
C ASP A 610 -42.82 -11.88 6.86
N ILE A 611 -43.91 -11.52 6.19
CA ILE A 611 -43.91 -11.28 4.76
C ILE A 611 -44.79 -10.06 4.45
N ASP A 612 -44.21 -9.12 3.71
CA ASP A 612 -44.94 -8.00 3.15
C ASP A 612 -45.49 -8.39 1.78
N VAL A 613 -46.81 -8.40 1.64
CA VAL A 613 -47.50 -8.71 0.39
C VAL A 613 -48.20 -7.47 -0.13
N LYS A 614 -47.72 -6.96 -1.27
CA LYS A 614 -48.44 -5.93 -2.02
C LYS A 614 -49.39 -6.60 -3.01
N TYR A 615 -50.62 -6.83 -2.56
CA TYR A 615 -51.68 -7.39 -3.38
C TYR A 615 -52.32 -6.31 -4.25
N GLN A 616 -52.47 -6.58 -5.55
CA GLN A 616 -53.13 -5.66 -6.48
C GLN A 616 -54.51 -6.17 -6.93
N HIS A 617 -54.54 -7.40 -7.42
CA HIS A 617 -55.77 -8.09 -7.82
C HIS A 617 -55.49 -9.58 -8.03
N GLY A 618 -56.55 -10.40 -8.06
CA GLY A 618 -56.50 -11.83 -8.25
C GLY A 618 -56.64 -12.65 -6.98
N LEU A 619 -55.98 -13.78 -6.89
CA LEU A 619 -55.98 -14.68 -5.73
C LEU A 619 -54.55 -15.06 -5.39
N VAL A 620 -54.14 -14.70 -4.17
CA VAL A 620 -52.84 -15.08 -3.64
C VAL A 620 -53.01 -15.99 -2.43
N ASN A 621 -52.37 -17.13 -2.42
CA ASN A 621 -52.31 -18.04 -1.29
C ASN A 621 -50.88 -18.16 -0.76
N LEU A 622 -50.71 -17.92 0.53
CA LEU A 622 -49.49 -18.20 1.25
C LEU A 622 -49.65 -19.54 1.99
N PHE A 623 -48.82 -20.51 1.69
CA PHE A 623 -48.86 -21.83 2.32
C PHE A 623 -47.71 -21.98 3.31
N VAL A 624 -47.97 -22.41 4.51
CA VAL A 624 -47.02 -22.75 5.55
C VAL A 624 -47.11 -24.22 5.92
N ALA A 625 -45.98 -24.85 6.22
CA ALA A 625 -45.88 -26.26 6.60
C ALA A 625 -46.43 -27.23 5.52
N ALA A 626 -46.11 -26.97 4.24
CA ALA A 626 -46.44 -27.87 3.15
C ALA A 626 -45.59 -29.15 3.21
N GLU A 627 -46.26 -30.31 3.00
CA GLU A 627 -45.58 -31.61 3.07
C GLU A 627 -44.77 -31.97 1.79
N ARG A 628 -45.05 -31.31 0.68
CA ARG A 628 -44.46 -31.57 -0.64
C ARG A 628 -44.59 -30.36 -1.58
N GLU A 629 -43.97 -30.43 -2.74
CA GLU A 629 -43.99 -29.36 -3.77
C GLU A 629 -45.41 -28.98 -4.23
N GLU A 630 -46.39 -29.86 -4.08
CA GLU A 630 -47.80 -29.54 -4.24
C GLU A 630 -48.46 -29.53 -2.86
N PRO A 631 -49.19 -28.47 -2.49
CA PRO A 631 -49.76 -28.35 -1.16
C PRO A 631 -50.90 -29.35 -0.97
N GLY A 632 -50.53 -30.55 -0.52
CA GLY A 632 -51.53 -31.59 -0.16
C GLY A 632 -52.05 -31.44 1.28
N ARG A 633 -51.21 -30.95 2.19
CA ARG A 633 -51.52 -30.59 3.57
C ARG A 633 -50.68 -29.39 3.95
N ALA A 634 -51.30 -28.27 4.13
CA ALA A 634 -50.65 -27.02 4.53
C ALA A 634 -51.65 -26.10 5.21
N TYR A 635 -51.14 -25.17 6.02
CA TYR A 635 -51.93 -24.00 6.42
C TYR A 635 -51.76 -22.95 5.34
N SER A 636 -52.84 -22.22 5.02
CA SER A 636 -52.79 -21.15 4.03
C SER A 636 -53.46 -19.88 4.54
N VAL A 637 -52.91 -18.75 4.12
CA VAL A 637 -53.53 -17.43 4.19
C VAL A 637 -53.84 -17.01 2.76
N GLN A 638 -55.08 -16.65 2.49
CA GLN A 638 -55.58 -16.33 1.16
C GLN A 638 -56.00 -14.86 1.07
N PHE A 639 -55.50 -14.17 0.06
CA PHE A 639 -55.92 -12.82 -0.33
C PHE A 639 -56.75 -12.90 -1.60
N ALA A 640 -57.86 -12.18 -1.69
CA ALA A 640 -58.76 -12.19 -2.83
C ALA A 640 -59.32 -10.78 -3.14
N ASP A 641 -59.73 -10.55 -4.37
CA ASP A 641 -60.24 -9.27 -4.88
C ASP A 641 -61.43 -8.66 -4.12
N ASN A 642 -62.05 -9.38 -3.20
CA ASN A 642 -63.15 -8.93 -2.38
C ASN A 642 -62.76 -8.42 -0.99
N ASP A 643 -61.48 -8.01 -0.82
CA ASP A 643 -60.90 -7.54 0.45
C ASP A 643 -61.02 -8.57 1.61
N THR A 644 -61.10 -9.85 1.30
CA THR A 644 -61.16 -10.91 2.32
C THR A 644 -59.83 -11.61 2.49
N VAL A 645 -59.38 -11.71 3.75
CA VAL A 645 -58.30 -12.61 4.17
C VAL A 645 -58.97 -13.85 4.75
N ARG A 646 -58.62 -15.04 4.28
CA ARG A 646 -59.18 -16.32 4.73
C ARG A 646 -58.08 -17.24 5.24
#